data_940f0b66ffed989ad74bd1a6219e25a2
#
_entry.id   940f0b66ffed989ad74bd1a6219e25a2
#
_cell.length_a   1.000
_cell.length_b   1.000
_cell.length_c   1.000
_cell.angle_alpha   90.00
_cell.angle_beta   90.00
_cell.angle_gamma   90.00
#
_symmetry.space_group_name_H-M   'P 1'
#
loop_
_entity.id
_entity.type
_entity.pdbx_description
1 polymer ?
#
loop_
_entity_poly.entity_id
_entity_poly.type
_entity_poly.pdbx_seq_one_letter_code
_entity_poly.pdbx_strand_id
1 'polypeptide(L)'
;MAVREIVRNARKNDGVPQTAQQSIPFDRMFPDGICRVGLDYYTKTVQFQDINYQLAQQEDKTEIFEEWCAFLNFFDSSVKFQLSFENMATDVSDFEKSIKISHKNDGFDDVRDEYSEVLLHQMEAGNNGLTKTKYLTFGINAESMKTAKPRLIHIETDILNNFKRLGVQAKSLNGSERLELMHRQFHIGDDAKFHFDWKYLTGSGLSVKDFIAPSSFAFPTGRYFQIGDMYGCMSFLSIDASDISDRLLADFLSMESSQIVTMHIQSVDQNEAIKTIKHTITELDRSKIEEQKKAVRAGYDMDIIPSDLATYGKDAKALLKELQSQNERMFLLTFLVMNTGKTKQELENNVFQATSIAQKHNCNLVRLDYQQEQGLMSTLPLANNLIEIQRGMTTSSTAIFVPFTTQELFQSGDEALYYGLNALSNNMIMVDRKKLKNPNALILGTPGSGKSFSAKREIANSFLVTDDDIIISDPESEYSPLVARFGGQVIKISPTSDQFINPMDINMNYSDDDNPIALKADFILSLCELIVGNKDGLRPVEKTVIDRCIRLIYQKYFENPGPENMPILGDLYQALLAQEEPEAKHVATALEIYVSGSLNVFNHRTNVELTNRLVCYDIKDLGKQLKKIGMLVVQDQVWGRVTENRSQGRSTRYYMDEMHLLLREDQTAAYTVEIWKRFRKWGGIPTGITQNVKDLLASKEVENIFENSDFIYMLNQAVGDRQILAKQLNISPHQLSYVTHSGEGEGLLFYGNVILPFVDRFPTNTELYRIMTTRLSEVAEAKKEQSA
;
A
#
# COMPACT_ATOMS: atom_id res chain seq x y z
N MET A 1 -40.95 59.56 -2.85
CA MET A 1 -40.41 58.74 -1.73
C MET A 1 -40.63 57.25 -1.96
N ALA A 2 -41.77 56.78 -2.40
CA ALA A 2 -42.05 55.34 -2.57
C ALA A 2 -41.12 54.59 -3.53
N VAL A 3 -40.71 55.16 -4.65
CA VAL A 3 -39.82 54.47 -5.61
C VAL A 3 -38.37 54.25 -5.06
N ARG A 4 -37.89 55.20 -4.24
CA ARG A 4 -36.61 55.08 -3.56
C ARG A 4 -36.66 54.05 -2.43
N GLU A 5 -37.76 53.91 -1.76
CA GLU A 5 -37.97 52.85 -0.74
C GLU A 5 -38.12 51.48 -1.36
N ILE A 6 -38.82 51.35 -2.49
CA ILE A 6 -38.95 50.12 -3.25
C ILE A 6 -37.56 49.65 -3.78
N VAL A 7 -36.78 50.56 -4.35
CA VAL A 7 -35.41 50.27 -4.85
C VAL A 7 -34.47 49.96 -3.67
N ARG A 8 -34.66 50.59 -2.51
CA ARG A 8 -33.83 50.33 -1.31
C ARG A 8 -34.25 49.02 -0.65
N ASN A 9 -35.53 48.62 -0.70
CA ASN A 9 -36.00 47.33 -0.22
C ASN A 9 -35.69 46.19 -1.21
N ALA A 10 -35.74 46.45 -2.52
CA ALA A 10 -35.22 45.50 -3.54
C ALA A 10 -33.72 45.26 -3.38
N ARG A 11 -32.91 46.33 -3.12
CA ARG A 11 -31.47 46.16 -2.83
C ARG A 11 -31.18 45.54 -1.46
N LYS A 12 -32.13 45.56 -0.49
CA LYS A 12 -32.00 44.82 0.78
C LYS A 12 -32.40 43.36 0.68
N ASN A 13 -33.05 42.95 -0.41
CA ASN A 13 -33.47 41.57 -0.69
C ASN A 13 -32.69 40.92 -1.81
N ASP A 14 -31.65 41.57 -2.37
CA ASP A 14 -30.71 40.93 -3.23
C ASP A 14 -29.87 40.01 -2.35
N GLY A 15 -30.10 38.70 -2.42
CA GLY A 15 -29.46 37.64 -1.63
C GLY A 15 -27.97 37.49 -1.87
N VAL A 16 -27.22 38.61 -1.93
CA VAL A 16 -25.77 38.65 -2.00
C VAL A 16 -25.23 38.30 -0.61
N PRO A 17 -24.43 37.21 -0.49
CA PRO A 17 -23.81 36.83 0.77
C PRO A 17 -22.99 38.00 1.34
N GLN A 18 -23.17 38.30 2.61
CA GLN A 18 -22.41 39.35 3.30
C GLN A 18 -21.29 38.81 4.17
N THR A 19 -21.28 37.50 4.41
CA THR A 19 -20.24 36.79 5.20
C THR A 19 -19.82 35.51 4.49
N ALA A 20 -18.63 35.02 4.82
CA ALA A 20 -18.14 33.77 4.29
C ALA A 20 -19.09 32.58 4.56
N GLN A 21 -19.71 32.53 5.75
CA GLN A 21 -20.67 31.50 6.12
C GLN A 21 -21.91 31.51 5.22
N GLN A 22 -22.37 32.69 4.79
CA GLN A 22 -23.52 32.81 3.90
C GLN A 22 -23.23 32.38 2.46
N SER A 23 -21.99 32.46 2.02
CA SER A 23 -21.57 31.98 0.70
C SER A 23 -21.54 30.45 0.59
N ILE A 24 -21.40 29.74 1.72
CA ILE A 24 -21.32 28.28 1.72
C ILE A 24 -22.72 27.67 1.46
N PRO A 25 -22.92 26.91 0.36
CA PRO A 25 -24.22 26.58 -0.18
C PRO A 25 -24.85 25.32 0.45
N PHE A 26 -25.00 25.27 1.78
CA PHE A 26 -25.81 24.24 2.43
C PHE A 26 -26.55 24.82 3.64
N ASP A 27 -27.69 24.20 4.02
CA ASP A 27 -28.50 24.66 5.15
C ASP A 27 -28.05 24.03 6.47
N ARG A 28 -27.90 22.70 6.50
CA ARG A 28 -27.67 21.98 7.74
C ARG A 28 -26.89 20.69 7.55
N MET A 29 -25.87 20.46 8.39
CA MET A 29 -25.17 19.18 8.55
C MET A 29 -25.75 18.44 9.76
N PHE A 30 -25.93 17.10 9.62
CA PHE A 30 -26.39 16.23 10.70
C PHE A 30 -25.25 15.31 11.17
N PRO A 31 -25.29 14.83 12.45
CA PRO A 31 -24.22 13.98 12.99
C PRO A 31 -23.99 12.68 12.21
N ASP A 32 -25.02 12.12 11.57
CA ASP A 32 -24.96 10.91 10.76
C ASP A 32 -24.41 11.13 9.34
N GLY A 33 -23.86 12.30 9.07
CA GLY A 33 -23.24 12.64 7.79
C GLY A 33 -24.22 13.06 6.70
N ILE A 34 -25.53 13.12 6.97
CA ILE A 34 -26.48 13.69 6.01
C ILE A 34 -26.35 15.21 6.03
N CYS A 35 -26.28 15.82 4.85
CA CYS A 35 -26.27 17.25 4.67
C CYS A 35 -27.51 17.70 3.88
N ARG A 36 -28.25 18.69 4.41
CA ARG A 36 -29.30 19.38 3.67
C ARG A 36 -28.72 20.58 2.95
N VAL A 37 -28.71 20.52 1.63
CA VAL A 37 -28.06 21.52 0.75
C VAL A 37 -29.04 22.62 0.36
N GLY A 38 -30.31 22.32 0.25
CA GLY A 38 -31.38 23.27 -0.06
C GLY A 38 -32.67 22.86 0.62
N LEU A 39 -33.78 23.33 0.11
CA LEU A 39 -35.10 23.06 0.72
C LEU A 39 -35.44 21.56 0.72
N ASP A 40 -35.13 20.86 -0.36
CA ASP A 40 -35.54 19.49 -0.66
C ASP A 40 -34.37 18.58 -1.15
N TYR A 41 -33.13 19.04 -1.05
CA TYR A 41 -31.97 18.27 -1.52
C TYR A 41 -31.09 17.83 -0.37
N TYR A 42 -30.83 16.50 -0.28
CA TYR A 42 -30.07 15.86 0.78
C TYR A 42 -28.94 15.02 0.22
N THR A 43 -27.75 15.10 0.83
CA THR A 43 -26.54 14.45 0.36
C THR A 43 -25.81 13.65 1.44
N LYS A 44 -25.06 12.63 1.03
CA LYS A 44 -24.06 11.90 1.83
C LYS A 44 -22.75 11.77 1.09
N THR A 45 -21.66 11.49 1.83
CA THR A 45 -20.31 11.35 1.26
C THR A 45 -19.68 10.06 1.73
N VAL A 46 -19.06 9.35 0.79
CA VAL A 46 -18.25 8.14 1.00
C VAL A 46 -16.81 8.46 0.61
N GLN A 47 -15.86 8.16 1.49
CA GLN A 47 -14.44 8.16 1.17
C GLN A 47 -14.06 6.79 0.63
N PHE A 48 -13.27 6.72 -0.44
CA PHE A 48 -12.78 5.47 -1.00
C PHE A 48 -11.27 5.51 -1.26
N GLN A 49 -10.65 4.34 -1.20
CA GLN A 49 -9.22 4.16 -1.42
C GLN A 49 -8.92 3.87 -2.89
N ASP A 50 -7.64 3.89 -3.22
CA ASP A 50 -7.15 3.54 -4.54
C ASP A 50 -6.95 2.03 -4.68
N ILE A 51 -6.99 1.55 -5.92
CA ILE A 51 -6.50 0.24 -6.34
C ILE A 51 -5.47 0.42 -7.44
N ASN A 52 -4.64 -0.59 -7.65
CA ASN A 52 -3.51 -0.51 -8.56
C ASN A 52 -3.93 -0.72 -10.02
N TYR A 53 -4.71 0.21 -10.58
CA TYR A 53 -5.22 0.13 -11.95
C TYR A 53 -4.10 0.31 -12.99
N GLN A 54 -3.18 1.26 -12.78
CA GLN A 54 -2.18 1.59 -13.82
C GLN A 54 -1.20 0.45 -14.09
N LEU A 55 -0.87 -0.34 -13.08
CA LEU A 55 0.09 -1.44 -13.17
C LEU A 55 -0.58 -2.81 -13.37
N ALA A 56 -1.91 -2.88 -13.38
CA ALA A 56 -2.66 -4.12 -13.56
C ALA A 56 -2.42 -4.76 -14.93
N GLN A 57 -2.67 -6.06 -15.05
CA GLN A 57 -2.69 -6.76 -16.33
C GLN A 57 -3.82 -6.23 -17.22
N GLN A 58 -3.73 -6.46 -18.52
CA GLN A 58 -4.73 -5.93 -19.46
C GLN A 58 -6.11 -6.54 -19.22
N GLU A 59 -6.16 -7.83 -18.87
CA GLU A 59 -7.39 -8.52 -18.51
C GLU A 59 -8.02 -7.88 -17.26
N ASP A 60 -7.23 -7.67 -16.20
CA ASP A 60 -7.67 -7.05 -14.95
C ASP A 60 -8.15 -5.60 -15.18
N LYS A 61 -7.44 -4.84 -16.03
CA LYS A 61 -7.88 -3.48 -16.41
C LYS A 61 -9.23 -3.48 -17.09
N THR A 62 -9.47 -4.45 -17.97
CA THR A 62 -10.74 -4.58 -18.67
C THR A 62 -11.86 -4.93 -17.69
N GLU A 63 -11.61 -5.87 -16.77
CA GLU A 63 -12.58 -6.23 -15.72
C GLU A 63 -12.91 -5.05 -14.80
N ILE A 64 -11.89 -4.33 -14.32
CA ILE A 64 -12.08 -3.13 -13.49
C ILE A 64 -12.88 -2.07 -14.26
N PHE A 65 -12.59 -1.87 -15.54
CA PHE A 65 -13.30 -0.91 -16.39
C PHE A 65 -14.77 -1.31 -16.59
N GLU A 66 -15.05 -2.58 -16.85
CA GLU A 66 -16.42 -3.09 -17.00
C GLU A 66 -17.23 -2.97 -15.70
N GLU A 67 -16.62 -3.34 -14.56
CA GLU A 67 -17.26 -3.16 -13.25
C GLU A 67 -17.47 -1.68 -12.91
N TRP A 68 -16.55 -0.80 -13.33
CA TRP A 68 -16.71 0.64 -13.17
C TRP A 68 -17.85 1.19 -14.06
N CYS A 69 -17.99 0.72 -15.28
CA CYS A 69 -19.15 1.01 -16.13
C CYS A 69 -20.46 0.56 -15.47
N ALA A 70 -20.49 -0.65 -14.92
CA ALA A 70 -21.65 -1.18 -14.21
C ALA A 70 -21.97 -0.34 -12.96
N PHE A 71 -20.95 0.14 -12.25
CA PHE A 71 -21.12 1.03 -11.11
C PHE A 71 -21.72 2.40 -11.53
N LEU A 72 -21.26 3.01 -12.59
CA LEU A 72 -21.87 4.24 -13.12
C LEU A 72 -23.35 4.02 -13.49
N ASN A 73 -23.64 2.89 -14.12
CA ASN A 73 -25.01 2.51 -14.51
C ASN A 73 -25.93 2.19 -13.33
N PHE A 74 -25.41 2.03 -12.11
CA PHE A 74 -26.21 1.90 -10.91
C PHE A 74 -26.99 3.19 -10.62
N PHE A 75 -26.42 4.38 -10.90
CA PHE A 75 -27.07 5.66 -10.62
C PHE A 75 -28.16 5.97 -11.64
N ASP A 76 -29.39 6.08 -11.18
CA ASP A 76 -30.50 6.56 -11.99
C ASP A 76 -30.55 8.09 -12.05
N SER A 77 -31.48 8.64 -12.86
CA SER A 77 -31.64 10.09 -13.04
C SER A 77 -32.08 10.86 -11.79
N SER A 78 -32.56 10.16 -10.73
CA SER A 78 -32.97 10.78 -9.48
C SER A 78 -31.79 11.04 -8.54
N VAL A 79 -30.62 10.44 -8.81
CA VAL A 79 -29.41 10.57 -8.00
C VAL A 79 -28.37 11.39 -8.73
N LYS A 80 -27.99 12.52 -8.16
CA LYS A 80 -26.82 13.29 -8.62
C LYS A 80 -25.61 12.83 -7.79
N PHE A 81 -24.47 12.68 -8.42
CA PHE A 81 -23.25 12.33 -7.70
C PHE A 81 -22.06 13.13 -8.17
N GLN A 82 -21.10 13.26 -7.29
CA GLN A 82 -19.88 14.02 -7.44
C GLN A 82 -18.71 13.14 -7.03
N LEU A 83 -17.71 13.04 -7.88
CA LEU A 83 -16.39 12.49 -7.54
C LEU A 83 -15.45 13.65 -7.24
N SER A 84 -14.81 13.63 -6.10
CA SER A 84 -13.84 14.65 -5.68
C SER A 84 -12.51 13.98 -5.38
N PHE A 85 -11.46 14.52 -5.97
CA PHE A 85 -10.09 14.08 -5.81
C PHE A 85 -9.30 15.26 -5.25
N GLU A 86 -8.82 15.10 -4.04
CA GLU A 86 -8.03 16.12 -3.35
C GLU A 86 -6.58 15.72 -3.32
N ASN A 87 -5.73 16.58 -3.80
CA ASN A 87 -4.30 16.52 -3.62
C ASN A 87 -3.91 17.73 -2.77
N MET A 88 -3.76 17.52 -1.47
CA MET A 88 -3.59 18.58 -0.49
C MET A 88 -2.31 18.39 0.31
N ALA A 89 -1.60 19.48 0.57
CA ALA A 89 -0.48 19.44 1.50
C ALA A 89 -0.97 18.98 2.87
N THR A 90 -0.34 17.95 3.40
CA THR A 90 -0.53 17.52 4.79
C THR A 90 0.11 18.56 5.71
N ASP A 91 -0.41 18.72 6.91
CA ASP A 91 0.28 19.45 7.96
C ASP A 91 1.66 18.82 8.19
N VAL A 92 2.71 19.51 7.73
CA VAL A 92 4.09 19.04 7.79
C VAL A 92 4.45 18.68 9.24
N SER A 93 3.98 19.45 10.21
CA SER A 93 4.30 19.25 11.63
C SER A 93 3.67 17.99 12.22
N ASP A 94 2.47 17.61 11.82
CA ASP A 94 1.81 16.38 12.28
C ASP A 94 2.35 15.16 11.53
N PHE A 95 2.73 15.33 10.27
CA PHE A 95 3.40 14.30 9.49
C PHE A 95 4.83 14.02 10.01
N GLU A 96 5.61 15.06 10.30
CA GLU A 96 6.91 14.96 10.95
C GLU A 96 6.84 14.21 12.27
N LYS A 97 5.84 14.52 13.10
CA LYS A 97 5.62 13.79 14.36
C LYS A 97 5.29 12.31 14.15
N SER A 98 4.61 11.97 13.07
CA SER A 98 4.26 10.57 12.74
C SER A 98 5.44 9.75 12.22
N ILE A 99 6.49 10.41 11.71
CA ILE A 99 7.70 9.80 11.16
C ILE A 99 8.82 9.76 12.21
N LYS A 100 8.90 10.78 13.07
CA LYS A 100 9.94 10.88 14.08
C LYS A 100 9.89 9.71 15.06
N ILE A 101 11.02 9.01 15.20
CA ILE A 101 11.14 7.91 16.14
C ILE A 101 11.30 8.46 17.57
N SER A 102 10.44 8.02 18.46
CA SER A 102 10.46 8.46 19.86
C SER A 102 11.70 7.95 20.61
N HIS A 103 12.30 8.79 21.44
CA HIS A 103 13.40 8.41 22.33
C HIS A 103 12.94 7.35 23.36
N LYS A 104 13.78 6.35 23.59
CA LYS A 104 13.54 5.26 24.57
C LYS A 104 14.50 5.31 25.76
N ASN A 105 15.50 6.19 25.75
CA ASN A 105 16.56 6.33 26.76
C ASN A 105 17.33 5.01 27.02
N ASP A 106 17.56 4.25 25.96
CA ASP A 106 18.22 2.94 25.99
C ASP A 106 19.67 2.97 25.48
N GLY A 107 20.22 4.19 25.23
CA GLY A 107 21.56 4.41 24.73
C GLY A 107 21.67 4.45 23.19
N PHE A 108 20.53 4.37 22.46
CA PHE A 108 20.49 4.41 20.99
C PHE A 108 19.69 5.59 20.44
N ASP A 109 19.46 6.61 21.26
CA ASP A 109 18.67 7.77 20.85
C ASP A 109 19.39 8.62 19.81
N ASP A 110 20.72 8.63 19.80
CA ASP A 110 21.55 9.22 18.75
C ASP A 110 21.29 8.60 17.38
N VAL A 111 21.14 7.28 17.32
CA VAL A 111 20.81 6.56 16.08
C VAL A 111 19.36 6.81 15.67
N ARG A 112 18.43 6.96 16.65
CA ARG A 112 17.04 7.35 16.38
C ARG A 112 16.94 8.75 15.77
N ASP A 113 17.75 9.68 16.27
CA ASP A 113 17.80 11.04 15.73
C ASP A 113 18.35 11.02 14.30
N GLU A 114 19.48 10.34 14.05
CA GLU A 114 20.05 10.21 12.69
C GLU A 114 19.03 9.58 11.74
N TYR A 115 18.36 8.51 12.15
CA TYR A 115 17.38 7.83 11.30
C TYR A 115 16.14 8.70 11.07
N SER A 116 15.69 9.46 12.08
CA SER A 116 14.61 10.43 11.93
C SER A 116 14.96 11.53 10.93
N GLU A 117 16.20 12.04 10.95
CA GLU A 117 16.69 12.99 9.96
C GLU A 117 16.70 12.41 8.55
N VAL A 118 17.12 11.14 8.39
CA VAL A 118 17.04 10.44 7.10
C VAL A 118 15.60 10.36 6.61
N LEU A 119 14.65 10.01 7.47
CA LEU A 119 13.24 9.93 7.10
C LEU A 119 12.68 11.31 6.72
N LEU A 120 13.02 12.36 7.44
CA LEU A 120 12.63 13.74 7.12
C LEU A 120 13.20 14.16 5.76
N HIS A 121 14.48 13.89 5.50
CA HIS A 121 15.09 14.17 4.20
C HIS A 121 14.43 13.40 3.06
N GLN A 122 14.06 12.13 3.28
CA GLN A 122 13.30 11.34 2.28
C GLN A 122 11.91 11.91 2.03
N MET A 123 11.26 12.44 3.07
CA MET A 123 9.98 13.14 2.95
C MET A 123 10.12 14.43 2.11
N GLU A 124 11.17 15.20 2.34
CA GLU A 124 11.44 16.43 1.57
C GLU A 124 11.81 16.15 0.12
N ALA A 125 12.55 15.06 -0.13
CA ALA A 125 12.91 14.60 -1.47
C ALA A 125 11.72 13.98 -2.22
N GLY A 126 10.70 13.53 -1.48
CA GLY A 126 9.46 13.00 -2.00
C GLY A 126 8.46 14.07 -2.43
N ASN A 127 7.22 13.67 -2.63
CA ASN A 127 6.11 14.56 -3.04
C ASN A 127 5.61 15.48 -1.91
N ASN A 128 6.51 15.96 -1.07
CA ASN A 128 6.32 17.03 -0.09
C ASN A 128 5.08 16.89 0.82
N GLY A 129 4.74 15.65 1.22
CA GLY A 129 3.63 15.42 2.13
C GLY A 129 2.26 15.72 1.53
N LEU A 130 2.08 15.61 0.20
CA LEU A 130 0.77 15.70 -0.42
C LEU A 130 -0.03 14.42 -0.14
N THR A 131 -1.15 14.56 0.55
CA THR A 131 -2.10 13.47 0.76
C THR A 131 -3.14 13.47 -0.35
N LYS A 132 -3.28 12.33 -1.02
CA LYS A 132 -4.31 12.10 -2.05
C LYS A 132 -5.51 11.43 -1.42
N THR A 133 -6.66 12.09 -1.45
CA THR A 133 -7.91 11.56 -0.93
C THR A 133 -9.01 11.61 -1.98
N LYS A 134 -9.91 10.64 -1.94
CA LYS A 134 -10.96 10.44 -2.93
C LYS A 134 -12.31 10.29 -2.26
N TYR A 135 -13.29 11.01 -2.78
CA TYR A 135 -14.63 11.04 -2.22
C TYR A 135 -15.69 10.88 -3.31
N LEU A 136 -16.74 10.16 -2.99
CA LEU A 136 -17.99 10.11 -3.74
C LEU A 136 -19.10 10.72 -2.89
N THR A 137 -19.61 11.86 -3.33
CA THR A 137 -20.78 12.50 -2.71
C THR A 137 -21.98 12.28 -3.61
N PHE A 138 -23.08 11.83 -3.04
CA PHE A 138 -24.31 11.60 -3.77
C PHE A 138 -25.49 12.27 -3.06
N GLY A 139 -26.51 12.62 -3.84
CA GLY A 139 -27.67 13.34 -3.32
C GLY A 139 -28.96 13.02 -4.06
N ILE A 140 -30.05 13.21 -3.34
CA ILE A 140 -31.41 12.99 -3.82
C ILE A 140 -32.33 14.13 -3.40
N ASN A 141 -33.37 14.38 -4.20
CA ASN A 141 -34.44 15.23 -3.80
C ASN A 141 -35.45 14.45 -2.93
N ALA A 142 -35.89 15.06 -1.83
CA ALA A 142 -36.88 14.50 -0.93
C ALA A 142 -37.60 15.61 -0.14
N GLU A 143 -38.89 15.45 0.10
CA GLU A 143 -39.73 16.45 0.79
C GLU A 143 -39.29 16.66 2.25
N SER A 144 -38.69 15.68 2.88
CA SER A 144 -38.27 15.74 4.26
C SER A 144 -37.11 14.82 4.59
N MET A 145 -36.43 15.09 5.71
CA MET A 145 -35.39 14.22 6.27
C MET A 145 -35.91 12.80 6.56
N LYS A 146 -37.19 12.64 6.92
CA LYS A 146 -37.78 11.31 7.21
C LYS A 146 -37.86 10.45 5.96
N THR A 147 -38.08 11.03 4.79
CA THR A 147 -38.13 10.36 3.50
C THR A 147 -36.74 10.22 2.87
N ALA A 148 -35.88 11.22 3.07
CA ALA A 148 -34.52 11.23 2.54
C ALA A 148 -33.62 10.15 3.18
N LYS A 149 -33.60 10.06 4.51
CA LYS A 149 -32.66 9.21 5.25
C LYS A 149 -32.67 7.74 4.87
N PRO A 150 -33.84 7.03 4.80
CA PRO A 150 -33.84 5.61 4.40
C PRO A 150 -33.33 5.40 2.98
N ARG A 151 -33.69 6.29 2.04
CA ARG A 151 -33.24 6.22 0.65
C ARG A 151 -31.72 6.44 0.54
N LEU A 152 -31.17 7.43 1.26
CA LEU A 152 -29.74 7.70 1.28
C LEU A 152 -28.93 6.53 1.88
N ILE A 153 -29.44 5.89 2.95
CA ILE A 153 -28.78 4.73 3.55
C ILE A 153 -28.79 3.53 2.60
N HIS A 154 -29.89 3.33 1.86
CA HIS A 154 -29.95 2.26 0.86
C HIS A 154 -28.92 2.47 -0.26
N ILE A 155 -28.93 3.67 -0.86
CA ILE A 155 -27.96 4.03 -1.91
C ILE A 155 -26.53 3.92 -1.40
N GLU A 156 -26.24 4.38 -0.18
CA GLU A 156 -24.95 4.24 0.47
C GLU A 156 -24.49 2.79 0.58
N THR A 157 -25.39 1.90 1.02
CA THR A 157 -25.09 0.46 1.14
C THR A 157 -24.73 -0.13 -0.21
N ASP A 158 -25.47 0.23 -1.26
CA ASP A 158 -25.22 -0.25 -2.60
C ASP A 158 -23.89 0.30 -3.17
N ILE A 159 -23.57 1.57 -2.91
CA ILE A 159 -22.27 2.18 -3.27
C ILE A 159 -21.12 1.42 -2.60
N LEU A 160 -21.22 1.15 -1.29
CA LEU A 160 -20.19 0.41 -0.55
C LEU A 160 -20.03 -1.02 -1.09
N ASN A 161 -21.14 -1.70 -1.44
CA ASN A 161 -21.10 -3.02 -2.05
C ASN A 161 -20.44 -3.01 -3.45
N ASN A 162 -20.73 -2.00 -4.28
CA ASN A 162 -20.10 -1.85 -5.59
C ASN A 162 -18.60 -1.59 -5.46
N PHE A 163 -18.15 -0.73 -4.54
CA PHE A 163 -16.75 -0.54 -4.25
C PHE A 163 -16.09 -1.84 -3.76
N LYS A 164 -16.76 -2.60 -2.92
CA LYS A 164 -16.26 -3.90 -2.45
C LYS A 164 -16.07 -4.91 -3.59
N ARG A 165 -16.96 -4.92 -4.59
CA ARG A 165 -16.83 -5.76 -5.80
C ARG A 165 -15.60 -5.37 -6.62
N LEU A 166 -15.32 -4.09 -6.75
CA LEU A 166 -14.10 -3.55 -7.37
C LEU A 166 -12.82 -3.80 -6.55
N GLY A 167 -12.92 -4.41 -5.35
CA GLY A 167 -11.77 -4.56 -4.45
C GLY A 167 -11.36 -3.27 -3.74
N VAL A 168 -12.17 -2.21 -3.82
CA VAL A 168 -11.91 -0.89 -3.24
C VAL A 168 -12.43 -0.83 -1.81
N GLN A 169 -11.59 -0.40 -0.88
CA GLN A 169 -12.04 -0.09 0.48
C GLN A 169 -12.72 1.28 0.48
N ALA A 170 -13.90 1.34 1.08
CA ALA A 170 -14.68 2.57 1.17
C ALA A 170 -15.37 2.67 2.54
N LYS A 171 -15.50 3.90 3.05
CA LYS A 171 -16.21 4.20 4.30
C LYS A 171 -17.13 5.39 4.14
N SER A 172 -18.30 5.34 4.79
CA SER A 172 -19.18 6.50 4.91
C SER A 172 -18.60 7.52 5.89
N LEU A 173 -18.70 8.81 5.55
CA LEU A 173 -18.28 9.89 6.43
C LEU A 173 -19.45 10.32 7.32
N ASN A 174 -19.17 10.48 8.61
CA ASN A 174 -20.09 11.12 9.55
C ASN A 174 -20.07 12.66 9.40
N GLY A 175 -20.93 13.34 10.16
CA GLY A 175 -21.06 14.81 10.05
C GLY A 175 -19.79 15.56 10.43
N SER A 176 -19.06 15.11 11.46
CA SER A 176 -17.79 15.75 11.88
C SER A 176 -16.70 15.54 10.82
N GLU A 177 -16.58 14.33 10.27
CA GLU A 177 -15.63 14.04 9.19
C GLU A 177 -15.92 14.84 7.92
N ARG A 178 -17.20 15.06 7.58
CA ARG A 178 -17.58 15.93 6.45
C ARG A 178 -17.27 17.40 6.69
N LEU A 179 -17.48 17.88 7.92
CA LEU A 179 -17.12 19.25 8.30
C LEU A 179 -15.59 19.46 8.27
N GLU A 180 -14.83 18.48 8.76
CA GLU A 180 -13.37 18.49 8.68
C GLU A 180 -12.86 18.53 7.23
N LEU A 181 -13.50 17.75 6.35
CA LEU A 181 -13.22 17.76 4.92
C LEU A 181 -13.44 19.16 4.32
N MET A 182 -14.59 19.80 4.61
CA MET A 182 -14.86 21.15 4.13
C MET A 182 -13.94 22.21 4.76
N HIS A 183 -13.62 22.07 6.04
CA HIS A 183 -12.64 22.94 6.70
C HIS A 183 -11.31 22.90 5.98
N ARG A 184 -10.79 21.72 5.67
CA ARG A 184 -9.53 21.52 4.97
C ARG A 184 -9.53 22.16 3.57
N GLN A 185 -10.65 22.11 2.85
CA GLN A 185 -10.80 22.77 1.55
C GLN A 185 -10.81 24.31 1.64
N PHE A 186 -11.21 24.87 2.77
CA PHE A 186 -11.23 26.32 3.00
C PHE A 186 -9.98 26.86 3.72
N HIS A 187 -9.14 25.98 4.28
CA HIS A 187 -7.91 26.33 5.01
C HIS A 187 -6.67 25.72 4.35
N ILE A 188 -6.62 25.79 3.00
CA ILE A 188 -5.49 25.27 2.23
C ILE A 188 -4.26 26.11 2.57
N GLY A 189 -3.20 25.43 3.05
CA GLY A 189 -1.93 26.11 3.42
C GLY A 189 -1.98 26.89 4.72
N ASP A 190 -3.03 26.73 5.51
CA ASP A 190 -3.18 27.27 6.86
C ASP A 190 -3.01 26.13 7.88
N ASP A 191 -2.23 26.34 8.94
CA ASP A 191 -2.02 25.37 10.03
C ASP A 191 -3.22 25.32 11.02
N ALA A 192 -4.35 25.92 10.66
CA ALA A 192 -5.54 25.95 11.48
C ALA A 192 -6.15 24.55 11.68
N LYS A 193 -5.97 23.99 12.88
CA LYS A 193 -6.53 22.67 13.22
C LYS A 193 -8.04 22.75 13.38
N PHE A 194 -8.73 21.77 12.78
CA PHE A 194 -10.18 21.63 12.95
C PHE A 194 -10.53 21.14 14.35
N HIS A 195 -11.25 21.95 15.10
CA HIS A 195 -11.79 21.61 16.42
C HIS A 195 -13.30 21.79 16.45
N PHE A 196 -14.02 20.70 16.46
CA PHE A 196 -15.47 20.73 16.46
C PHE A 196 -16.06 19.62 17.35
N ASP A 197 -17.03 20.02 18.22
CA ASP A 197 -17.91 19.08 18.93
C ASP A 197 -19.35 19.57 18.76
N TRP A 198 -20.27 18.67 18.48
CA TRP A 198 -21.71 18.93 18.36
C TRP A 198 -22.30 19.67 19.58
N LYS A 199 -21.70 19.48 20.76
CA LYS A 199 -22.09 20.17 22.00
C LYS A 199 -21.91 21.68 21.90
N TYR A 200 -20.96 22.17 21.10
CA TYR A 200 -20.73 23.61 20.94
C TYR A 200 -21.89 24.34 20.26
N LEU A 201 -22.76 23.66 19.54
CA LEU A 201 -23.89 24.23 18.87
C LEU A 201 -25.06 24.48 19.84
N THR A 202 -25.10 23.81 21.00
CA THR A 202 -26.20 23.89 21.94
C THR A 202 -26.10 25.14 22.79
N GLY A 203 -26.98 26.12 22.55
CA GLY A 203 -27.04 27.34 23.35
C GLY A 203 -26.02 28.42 23.01
N SER A 204 -25.11 28.22 22.08
CA SER A 204 -24.06 29.17 21.68
C SER A 204 -24.54 30.17 20.60
N GLY A 205 -25.59 29.82 19.85
CA GLY A 205 -26.00 30.56 18.65
C GLY A 205 -25.08 30.38 17.44
N LEU A 206 -24.05 29.54 17.56
CA LEU A 206 -23.14 29.21 16.46
C LEU A 206 -23.77 28.17 15.52
N SER A 207 -23.38 28.23 14.25
CA SER A 207 -23.72 27.27 13.24
C SER A 207 -22.48 26.39 12.90
N VAL A 208 -22.68 25.24 12.28
CA VAL A 208 -21.58 24.41 11.80
C VAL A 208 -20.68 25.15 10.81
N LYS A 209 -21.21 26.16 10.10
CA LYS A 209 -20.46 26.97 9.14
C LYS A 209 -19.42 27.87 9.80
N ASP A 210 -19.62 28.24 11.07
CA ASP A 210 -18.66 29.08 11.81
C ASP A 210 -17.36 28.32 12.12
N PHE A 211 -17.38 26.98 12.09
CA PHE A 211 -16.21 26.11 12.32
C PHE A 211 -15.46 25.74 11.04
N ILE A 212 -16.07 25.94 9.87
CA ILE A 212 -15.45 25.56 8.58
C ILE A 212 -15.15 26.76 7.69
N ALA A 213 -15.80 27.90 7.90
CA ALA A 213 -15.63 29.08 7.05
C ALA A 213 -14.22 29.67 7.23
N PRO A 214 -13.55 30.07 6.14
CA PRO A 214 -12.30 30.77 6.23
C PRO A 214 -12.50 32.19 6.77
N SER A 215 -11.40 32.83 7.15
CA SER A 215 -11.43 34.22 7.62
C SER A 215 -11.99 35.19 6.57
N SER A 216 -11.73 34.92 5.29
CA SER A 216 -12.25 35.74 4.19
C SER A 216 -12.26 34.98 2.86
N PHE A 217 -13.25 35.32 2.02
CA PHE A 217 -13.21 35.07 0.58
C PHE A 217 -13.02 36.39 -0.15
N ALA A 218 -12.15 36.43 -1.13
CA ALA A 218 -12.00 37.58 -1.99
C ALA A 218 -12.01 37.14 -3.46
N PHE A 219 -12.81 37.78 -4.29
CA PHE A 219 -12.91 37.60 -5.73
C PHE A 219 -12.52 38.91 -6.43
N PRO A 220 -11.23 39.35 -6.32
CA PRO A 220 -10.78 40.65 -6.74
C PRO A 220 -10.86 40.85 -8.25
N THR A 221 -10.82 39.77 -9.00
CA THR A 221 -10.96 39.74 -10.46
C THR A 221 -11.87 38.59 -10.89
N GLY A 222 -12.34 38.59 -12.12
CA GLY A 222 -13.09 37.45 -12.65
C GLY A 222 -12.27 36.18 -12.87
N ARG A 223 -10.94 36.21 -12.70
CA ARG A 223 -10.01 35.17 -13.15
C ARG A 223 -9.38 34.32 -12.04
N TYR A 224 -9.38 34.79 -10.82
CA TYR A 224 -8.87 34.09 -9.64
C TYR A 224 -9.61 34.54 -8.37
N PHE A 225 -9.50 33.74 -7.34
CA PHE A 225 -10.00 34.06 -6.00
C PHE A 225 -8.89 33.99 -4.97
N GLN A 226 -9.17 34.44 -3.77
CA GLN A 226 -8.26 34.33 -2.63
C GLN A 226 -9.03 33.82 -1.43
N ILE A 227 -8.46 32.85 -0.71
CA ILE A 227 -8.95 32.29 0.55
C ILE A 227 -7.82 32.49 1.57
N GLY A 228 -8.03 33.36 2.59
CA GLY A 228 -6.93 33.74 3.46
C GLY A 228 -5.74 34.27 2.65
N ASP A 229 -4.58 33.69 2.83
CA ASP A 229 -3.33 34.05 2.12
C ASP A 229 -3.11 33.27 0.81
N MET A 230 -3.98 32.27 0.51
CA MET A 230 -3.84 31.45 -0.68
C MET A 230 -4.60 31.99 -1.89
N TYR A 231 -3.97 31.97 -3.03
CA TYR A 231 -4.58 32.24 -4.33
C TYR A 231 -5.13 30.95 -4.94
N GLY A 232 -6.33 31.04 -5.55
CA GLY A 232 -6.95 29.92 -6.22
C GLY A 232 -7.55 30.28 -7.57
N CYS A 233 -7.62 29.31 -8.47
CA CYS A 233 -8.23 29.46 -9.79
C CYS A 233 -9.09 28.25 -10.11
N MET A 234 -10.34 28.49 -10.49
CA MET A 234 -11.24 27.48 -11.01
C MET A 234 -11.19 27.44 -12.52
N SER A 235 -11.07 26.23 -13.05
CA SER A 235 -11.12 25.93 -14.48
C SER A 235 -12.05 24.76 -14.74
N PHE A 236 -12.60 24.65 -15.94
CA PHE A 236 -13.33 23.49 -16.42
C PHE A 236 -12.61 22.84 -17.58
N LEU A 237 -12.77 21.53 -17.72
CA LEU A 237 -12.22 20.76 -18.82
C LEU A 237 -13.20 20.77 -19.99
N SER A 238 -12.80 21.38 -21.12
CA SER A 238 -13.48 21.23 -22.40
C SER A 238 -12.90 20.02 -23.13
N ILE A 239 -13.78 19.09 -23.42
CA ILE A 239 -13.43 17.83 -24.08
C ILE A 239 -13.80 17.97 -25.56
N ASP A 240 -12.82 18.24 -26.41
CA ASP A 240 -13.04 18.42 -27.84
C ASP A 240 -12.67 17.17 -28.65
N ALA A 241 -11.95 16.24 -28.02
CA ALA A 241 -11.51 14.98 -28.61
C ALA A 241 -12.63 13.95 -28.71
N SER A 242 -12.62 13.15 -29.77
CA SER A 242 -13.49 11.97 -29.95
C SER A 242 -13.02 10.83 -29.02
N ASP A 243 -11.70 10.69 -28.83
CA ASP A 243 -11.08 9.66 -28.03
C ASP A 243 -10.29 10.31 -26.88
N ILE A 244 -10.60 9.92 -25.65
CA ILE A 244 -9.93 10.36 -24.43
C ILE A 244 -9.11 9.18 -23.89
N SER A 245 -7.92 9.46 -23.36
CA SER A 245 -7.11 8.46 -22.67
C SER A 245 -7.55 8.28 -21.22
N ASP A 246 -7.57 7.05 -20.72
CA ASP A 246 -7.77 6.69 -19.32
C ASP A 246 -6.69 7.26 -18.39
N ARG A 247 -5.60 7.81 -18.94
CA ARG A 247 -4.53 8.48 -18.19
C ARG A 247 -4.80 9.93 -17.85
N LEU A 248 -5.79 10.57 -18.48
CA LEU A 248 -6.05 12.01 -18.31
C LEU A 248 -6.26 12.39 -16.83
N LEU A 249 -7.17 11.68 -16.14
CA LEU A 249 -7.42 11.93 -14.73
C LEU A 249 -6.17 11.61 -13.87
N ALA A 250 -5.49 10.52 -14.18
CA ALA A 250 -4.27 10.13 -13.47
C ALA A 250 -3.14 11.16 -13.61
N ASP A 251 -2.96 11.73 -14.80
CA ASP A 251 -1.96 12.77 -15.05
C ASP A 251 -2.29 14.06 -14.25
N PHE A 252 -3.57 14.45 -14.14
CA PHE A 252 -3.98 15.54 -13.24
C PHE A 252 -3.65 15.22 -11.79
N LEU A 253 -4.00 14.03 -11.32
CA LEU A 253 -3.76 13.62 -9.93
C LEU A 253 -2.27 13.40 -9.59
N SER A 254 -1.41 13.33 -10.59
CA SER A 254 0.05 13.22 -10.41
C SER A 254 0.76 14.56 -10.24
N MET A 255 0.06 15.69 -10.37
CA MET A 255 0.67 17.01 -10.16
C MET A 255 1.19 17.17 -8.73
N GLU A 256 2.36 17.80 -8.59
CA GLU A 256 3.05 18.05 -7.31
C GLU A 256 2.59 19.35 -6.63
N SER A 257 1.37 19.77 -6.89
CA SER A 257 0.77 20.99 -6.33
C SER A 257 -0.56 20.68 -5.66
N SER A 258 -0.94 21.50 -4.68
CA SER A 258 -2.28 21.41 -4.07
C SER A 258 -3.35 21.72 -5.09
N GLN A 259 -4.24 20.77 -5.32
CA GLN A 259 -5.34 20.88 -6.28
C GLN A 259 -6.55 20.04 -5.86
N ILE A 260 -7.71 20.43 -6.36
CA ILE A 260 -8.94 19.64 -6.24
C ILE A 260 -9.50 19.42 -7.64
N VAL A 261 -9.68 18.15 -8.02
CA VAL A 261 -10.40 17.78 -9.24
C VAL A 261 -11.79 17.31 -8.85
N THR A 262 -12.82 17.89 -9.46
CA THR A 262 -14.22 17.57 -9.14
C THR A 262 -14.99 17.23 -10.41
N MET A 263 -15.67 16.10 -10.40
CA MET A 263 -16.52 15.64 -11.49
C MET A 263 -17.96 15.57 -10.98
N HIS A 264 -18.84 16.42 -11.51
CA HIS A 264 -20.27 16.28 -11.29
C HIS A 264 -20.87 15.44 -12.39
N ILE A 265 -21.59 14.39 -12.01
CA ILE A 265 -22.14 13.42 -12.95
C ILE A 265 -23.62 13.23 -12.62
N GLN A 266 -24.45 13.33 -13.65
CA GLN A 266 -25.89 13.12 -13.55
C GLN A 266 -26.34 12.21 -14.68
N SER A 267 -26.98 11.09 -14.35
CA SER A 267 -27.62 10.22 -15.35
C SER A 267 -28.83 10.92 -15.95
N VAL A 268 -29.01 10.80 -17.26
CA VAL A 268 -30.19 11.27 -17.98
C VAL A 268 -31.17 10.10 -18.09
N ASP A 269 -32.47 10.38 -17.96
CA ASP A 269 -33.50 9.35 -18.19
C ASP A 269 -33.33 8.76 -19.60
N GLN A 270 -33.33 7.42 -19.70
CA GLN A 270 -33.01 6.72 -20.94
C GLN A 270 -34.03 7.07 -22.07
N ASN A 271 -35.30 7.25 -21.72
CA ASN A 271 -36.34 7.59 -22.72
C ASN A 271 -36.19 9.04 -23.20
N GLU A 272 -35.83 9.95 -22.29
CA GLU A 272 -35.53 11.35 -22.63
C GLU A 272 -34.28 11.44 -23.51
N ALA A 273 -33.22 10.72 -23.16
CA ALA A 273 -31.99 10.69 -23.95
C ALA A 273 -32.27 10.20 -25.40
N ILE A 274 -32.93 9.05 -25.52
CA ILE A 274 -33.29 8.49 -26.85
C ILE A 274 -34.19 9.45 -27.62
N LYS A 275 -35.15 10.09 -26.98
CA LYS A 275 -36.05 11.07 -27.63
C LYS A 275 -35.29 12.30 -28.12
N THR A 276 -34.38 12.81 -27.32
CA THR A 276 -33.55 13.98 -27.68
C THR A 276 -32.64 13.65 -28.86
N ILE A 277 -31.97 12.50 -28.86
CA ILE A 277 -31.10 12.11 -29.98
C ILE A 277 -31.89 11.87 -31.24
N LYS A 278 -33.07 11.24 -31.16
CA LYS A 278 -33.97 11.09 -32.34
C LYS A 278 -34.38 12.43 -32.89
N HIS A 279 -34.68 13.41 -32.04
CA HIS A 279 -35.00 14.77 -32.48
C HIS A 279 -33.81 15.41 -33.17
N THR A 280 -32.60 15.31 -32.57
CA THR A 280 -31.37 15.83 -33.21
C THR A 280 -31.08 15.17 -34.56
N ILE A 281 -31.24 13.85 -34.69
CA ILE A 281 -31.11 13.15 -35.97
C ILE A 281 -32.09 13.72 -37.02
N THR A 282 -33.36 13.95 -36.60
CA THR A 282 -34.38 14.50 -37.50
C THR A 282 -34.02 15.91 -37.97
N GLU A 283 -33.48 16.75 -37.08
CA GLU A 283 -33.02 18.10 -37.42
C GLU A 283 -31.80 18.08 -38.35
N LEU A 284 -30.82 17.18 -38.09
CA LEU A 284 -29.64 16.98 -38.95
C LEU A 284 -30.05 16.48 -40.35
N ASP A 285 -30.96 15.49 -40.43
CA ASP A 285 -31.47 14.98 -41.71
C ASP A 285 -32.25 16.09 -42.45
N ARG A 286 -32.99 16.96 -41.76
CA ARG A 286 -33.67 18.14 -42.31
C ARG A 286 -32.66 19.16 -42.85
N SER A 287 -31.64 19.50 -42.06
CA SER A 287 -30.57 20.40 -42.49
C SER A 287 -29.81 19.85 -43.71
N LYS A 288 -29.56 18.52 -43.71
CA LYS A 288 -28.98 17.82 -44.88
C LYS A 288 -29.81 18.00 -46.14
N ILE A 289 -31.14 17.82 -46.02
CA ILE A 289 -32.06 18.02 -47.18
C ILE A 289 -32.05 19.49 -47.66
N GLU A 290 -31.97 20.44 -46.71
CA GLU A 290 -31.91 21.88 -47.09
C GLU A 290 -30.60 22.22 -47.81
N GLU A 291 -29.44 21.71 -47.34
CA GLU A 291 -28.15 21.91 -48.03
C GLU A 291 -28.12 21.22 -49.42
N GLN A 292 -28.68 20.00 -49.52
CA GLN A 292 -28.85 19.33 -50.83
C GLN A 292 -29.68 20.16 -51.79
N LYS A 293 -30.80 20.74 -51.32
CA LYS A 293 -31.64 21.65 -52.13
C LYS A 293 -30.89 22.91 -52.57
N LYS A 294 -30.05 23.47 -51.69
CA LYS A 294 -29.17 24.62 -52.03
C LYS A 294 -28.13 24.24 -53.05
N ALA A 295 -27.48 23.08 -52.92
CA ALA A 295 -26.48 22.59 -53.87
C ALA A 295 -27.10 22.41 -55.27
N VAL A 296 -28.25 21.75 -55.36
CA VAL A 296 -28.98 21.57 -56.66
C VAL A 296 -29.37 22.91 -57.29
N ARG A 297 -29.87 23.86 -56.46
CA ARG A 297 -30.19 25.22 -56.96
C ARG A 297 -28.97 25.98 -57.46
N ALA A 298 -27.80 25.70 -56.94
CA ALA A 298 -26.53 26.29 -57.37
C ALA A 298 -25.84 25.52 -58.49
N GLY A 299 -26.48 24.45 -59.03
CA GLY A 299 -25.97 23.66 -60.17
C GLY A 299 -24.92 22.59 -59.73
N TYR A 300 -24.82 22.29 -58.49
CA TYR A 300 -23.93 21.24 -57.94
C TYR A 300 -24.67 19.92 -57.78
N ASP A 301 -23.90 18.84 -57.66
CA ASP A 301 -24.43 17.49 -57.37
C ASP A 301 -25.09 17.40 -56.00
N MET A 302 -26.17 16.60 -55.88
CA MET A 302 -26.87 16.35 -54.60
C MET A 302 -26.00 15.69 -53.54
N ASP A 303 -24.90 15.04 -53.93
CA ASP A 303 -23.97 14.37 -53.02
C ASP A 303 -22.97 15.34 -52.37
N ILE A 304 -22.94 16.60 -52.78
CA ILE A 304 -22.10 17.63 -52.13
C ILE A 304 -22.80 18.15 -50.87
N ILE A 305 -22.47 17.51 -49.75
CA ILE A 305 -22.94 17.87 -48.39
C ILE A 305 -21.72 18.36 -47.58
N PRO A 306 -21.86 19.40 -46.76
CA PRO A 306 -20.82 19.76 -45.84
C PRO A 306 -20.37 18.53 -45.03
N SER A 307 -19.06 18.28 -45.00
CA SER A 307 -18.46 17.11 -44.33
C SER A 307 -18.92 16.96 -42.90
N ASP A 308 -19.04 18.08 -42.18
CA ASP A 308 -19.42 18.13 -40.76
C ASP A 308 -20.85 17.63 -40.57
N LEU A 309 -21.78 18.01 -41.44
CA LEU A 309 -23.18 17.58 -41.34
C LEU A 309 -23.35 16.07 -41.62
N ALA A 310 -22.54 15.53 -42.53
CA ALA A 310 -22.52 14.11 -42.81
C ALA A 310 -21.95 13.30 -41.63
N THR A 311 -20.88 13.79 -41.02
CA THR A 311 -20.22 13.18 -39.82
C THR A 311 -21.15 13.20 -38.62
N TYR A 312 -21.71 14.37 -38.24
CA TYR A 312 -22.63 14.50 -37.14
C TYR A 312 -23.89 13.62 -37.28
N GLY A 313 -24.40 13.49 -38.47
CA GLY A 313 -25.55 12.62 -38.75
C GLY A 313 -25.22 11.14 -38.57
N LYS A 314 -24.00 10.72 -38.93
CA LYS A 314 -23.51 9.36 -38.73
C LYS A 314 -23.27 9.06 -37.24
N ASP A 315 -22.61 9.99 -36.53
CA ASP A 315 -22.28 9.85 -35.13
C ASP A 315 -23.55 9.83 -34.26
N ALA A 316 -24.54 10.69 -34.54
CA ALA A 316 -25.81 10.68 -33.83
C ALA A 316 -26.58 9.35 -34.00
N LYS A 317 -26.50 8.73 -35.21
CA LYS A 317 -27.11 7.42 -35.48
C LYS A 317 -26.36 6.28 -34.78
N ALA A 318 -25.01 6.35 -34.71
CA ALA A 318 -24.20 5.41 -33.97
C ALA A 318 -24.52 5.48 -32.46
N LEU A 319 -24.54 6.70 -31.89
CA LEU A 319 -24.90 6.93 -30.50
C LEU A 319 -26.33 6.41 -30.18
N LEU A 320 -27.30 6.62 -31.05
CA LEU A 320 -28.65 6.06 -30.86
C LEU A 320 -28.62 4.54 -30.80
N LYS A 321 -27.83 3.90 -31.68
CA LYS A 321 -27.69 2.44 -31.71
C LYS A 321 -27.03 1.91 -30.43
N GLU A 322 -26.00 2.58 -29.93
CA GLU A 322 -25.33 2.22 -28.68
C GLU A 322 -26.30 2.29 -27.51
N LEU A 323 -27.05 3.39 -27.36
CA LEU A 323 -28.04 3.55 -26.30
C LEU A 323 -29.21 2.55 -26.37
N GLN A 324 -29.53 2.03 -27.57
CA GLN A 324 -30.62 1.06 -27.76
C GLN A 324 -30.19 -0.41 -27.67
N SER A 325 -28.94 -0.72 -28.01
CA SER A 325 -28.46 -2.10 -28.19
C SER A 325 -27.38 -2.55 -27.17
N GLN A 326 -26.75 -1.61 -26.49
CA GLN A 326 -25.72 -1.86 -25.49
C GLN A 326 -26.20 -1.34 -24.15
N ASN A 327 -25.63 -1.85 -23.07
CA ASN A 327 -25.97 -1.40 -21.71
C ASN A 327 -25.39 0.00 -21.41
N GLU A 328 -25.52 0.92 -22.39
CA GLU A 328 -25.04 2.30 -22.33
C GLU A 328 -26.14 3.23 -21.85
N ARG A 329 -25.81 4.15 -20.97
CA ARG A 329 -26.64 5.26 -20.52
C ARG A 329 -26.00 6.59 -20.92
N MET A 330 -26.78 7.65 -20.89
CA MET A 330 -26.29 9.00 -21.11
C MET A 330 -26.10 9.73 -19.78
N PHE A 331 -24.95 10.36 -19.62
CA PHE A 331 -24.60 11.18 -18.46
C PHE A 331 -24.30 12.61 -18.91
N LEU A 332 -24.59 13.56 -18.02
CA LEU A 332 -24.14 14.94 -18.09
C LEU A 332 -22.96 15.10 -17.13
N LEU A 333 -21.81 15.47 -17.66
CA LEU A 333 -20.56 15.62 -16.94
C LEU A 333 -20.12 17.08 -16.90
N THR A 334 -19.78 17.59 -15.71
CA THR A 334 -19.00 18.82 -15.52
C THR A 334 -17.70 18.44 -14.83
N PHE A 335 -16.56 18.71 -15.45
CA PHE A 335 -15.24 18.42 -14.90
C PHE A 335 -14.56 19.74 -14.51
N LEU A 336 -14.30 19.93 -13.23
CA LEU A 336 -13.71 21.13 -12.66
C LEU A 336 -12.32 20.83 -12.07
N VAL A 337 -11.41 21.78 -12.23
CA VAL A 337 -10.07 21.73 -11.62
C VAL A 337 -9.86 23.02 -10.86
N MET A 338 -9.59 22.91 -9.57
CA MET A 338 -9.13 23.98 -8.71
C MET A 338 -7.61 23.88 -8.54
N ASN A 339 -6.89 24.86 -8.98
CA ASN A 339 -5.46 25.00 -8.71
C ASN A 339 -5.25 26.10 -7.65
N THR A 340 -4.25 25.92 -6.80
CA THR A 340 -3.91 26.87 -5.74
C THR A 340 -2.42 27.23 -5.78
N GLY A 341 -2.03 28.29 -5.10
CA GLY A 341 -0.65 28.71 -4.95
C GLY A 341 -0.51 29.79 -3.88
N LYS A 342 0.63 29.84 -3.17
CA LYS A 342 0.93 30.86 -2.16
C LYS A 342 1.13 32.24 -2.78
N THR A 343 1.54 32.28 -4.02
CA THR A 343 1.73 33.50 -4.80
C THR A 343 0.97 33.43 -6.11
N LYS A 344 0.67 34.58 -6.72
CA LYS A 344 0.04 34.61 -8.04
C LYS A 344 0.89 33.94 -9.12
N GLN A 345 2.20 34.06 -9.03
CA GLN A 345 3.11 33.44 -9.98
C GLN A 345 3.08 31.92 -9.87
N GLU A 346 3.06 31.39 -8.66
CA GLU A 346 2.91 29.96 -8.39
C GLU A 346 1.57 29.43 -8.90
N LEU A 347 0.46 30.14 -8.62
CA LEU A 347 -0.84 29.82 -9.16
C LEU A 347 -0.85 29.76 -10.70
N GLU A 348 -0.28 30.77 -11.39
CA GLU A 348 -0.20 30.76 -12.84
C GLU A 348 0.64 29.60 -13.38
N ASN A 349 1.73 29.25 -12.70
CA ASN A 349 2.54 28.08 -13.07
C ASN A 349 1.75 26.77 -12.93
N ASN A 350 1.00 26.60 -11.83
CA ASN A 350 0.18 25.42 -11.59
C ASN A 350 -0.96 25.30 -12.59
N VAL A 351 -1.62 26.42 -12.93
CA VAL A 351 -2.65 26.45 -13.98
C VAL A 351 -2.05 26.13 -15.36
N PHE A 352 -0.85 26.62 -15.63
CA PHE A 352 -0.15 26.32 -16.90
C PHE A 352 0.19 24.83 -17.01
N GLN A 353 0.70 24.20 -15.94
CA GLN A 353 0.94 22.75 -15.90
C GLN A 353 -0.35 21.95 -16.11
N ALA A 354 -1.42 22.30 -15.41
CA ALA A 354 -2.73 21.66 -15.59
C ALA A 354 -3.25 21.81 -17.02
N THR A 355 -3.08 22.99 -17.64
CA THR A 355 -3.45 23.23 -19.05
C THR A 355 -2.62 22.36 -20.00
N SER A 356 -1.32 22.21 -19.74
CA SER A 356 -0.43 21.39 -20.55
C SER A 356 -0.83 19.91 -20.50
N ILE A 357 -1.26 19.41 -19.33
CA ILE A 357 -1.79 18.05 -19.16
C ILE A 357 -3.06 17.89 -20.02
N ALA A 358 -4.02 18.81 -19.96
CA ALA A 358 -5.23 18.75 -20.77
C ALA A 358 -4.88 18.70 -22.26
N GLN A 359 -3.97 19.57 -22.72
CA GLN A 359 -3.54 19.64 -24.14
C GLN A 359 -2.85 18.36 -24.61
N LYS A 360 -2.04 17.71 -23.75
CA LYS A 360 -1.43 16.40 -24.05
C LYS A 360 -2.47 15.33 -24.39
N HIS A 361 -3.67 15.46 -23.84
CA HIS A 361 -4.81 14.54 -24.07
C HIS A 361 -5.86 15.11 -25.03
N ASN A 362 -5.50 16.09 -25.86
CA ASN A 362 -6.39 16.75 -26.81
C ASN A 362 -7.65 17.37 -26.15
N CYS A 363 -7.50 17.85 -24.94
CA CYS A 363 -8.53 18.57 -24.20
C CYS A 363 -8.06 19.99 -23.91
N ASN A 364 -8.98 20.89 -23.57
CA ASN A 364 -8.67 22.26 -23.20
C ASN A 364 -9.12 22.53 -21.74
N LEU A 365 -8.21 23.04 -20.93
CA LEU A 365 -8.57 23.54 -19.59
C LEU A 365 -8.85 25.03 -19.68
N VAL A 366 -10.11 25.41 -19.47
CA VAL A 366 -10.59 26.79 -19.65
C VAL A 366 -10.94 27.38 -18.28
N ARG A 367 -10.43 28.56 -17.96
CA ARG A 367 -10.78 29.25 -16.73
C ARG A 367 -12.25 29.62 -16.68
N LEU A 368 -12.84 29.52 -15.49
CA LEU A 368 -14.20 29.99 -15.22
C LEU A 368 -14.21 31.50 -14.99
N ASP A 369 -13.97 32.29 -16.05
CA ASP A 369 -13.97 33.73 -15.95
C ASP A 369 -15.32 34.24 -15.46
N TYR A 370 -15.31 35.09 -14.39
CA TYR A 370 -16.48 35.63 -13.69
C TYR A 370 -17.37 34.60 -12.98
N GLN A 371 -16.97 33.34 -12.92
CA GLN A 371 -17.69 32.25 -12.22
C GLN A 371 -16.80 31.54 -11.18
N GLN A 372 -15.77 32.24 -10.68
CA GLN A 372 -14.82 31.66 -9.75
C GLN A 372 -15.48 31.26 -8.41
N GLU A 373 -16.44 32.05 -7.91
CA GLU A 373 -17.19 31.72 -6.70
C GLU A 373 -18.06 30.48 -6.90
N GLN A 374 -18.84 30.43 -7.99
CA GLN A 374 -19.68 29.28 -8.32
C GLN A 374 -18.81 28.01 -8.53
N GLY A 375 -17.67 28.15 -9.19
CA GLY A 375 -16.72 27.06 -9.37
C GLY A 375 -16.22 26.53 -8.02
N LEU A 376 -15.73 27.43 -7.14
CA LEU A 376 -15.25 27.07 -5.82
C LEU A 376 -16.34 26.35 -4.98
N MET A 377 -17.54 26.90 -4.93
CA MET A 377 -18.63 26.30 -4.18
C MET A 377 -19.10 24.94 -4.77
N SER A 378 -18.87 24.71 -6.06
CA SER A 378 -19.13 23.42 -6.71
C SER A 378 -18.08 22.36 -6.37
N THR A 379 -16.89 22.71 -5.86
CA THR A 379 -15.91 21.71 -5.43
C THR A 379 -16.24 21.09 -4.08
N LEU A 380 -17.06 21.76 -3.27
CA LEU A 380 -17.43 21.24 -1.97
C LEU A 380 -18.17 19.88 -2.09
N PRO A 381 -17.98 18.96 -1.13
CA PRO A 381 -18.58 17.63 -1.17
C PRO A 381 -20.08 17.66 -0.86
N LEU A 382 -20.84 18.38 -1.71
CA LEU A 382 -22.28 18.63 -1.57
C LEU A 382 -23.10 18.05 -2.74
N ALA A 383 -22.46 17.51 -3.77
CA ALA A 383 -23.09 17.10 -5.04
C ALA A 383 -24.01 18.21 -5.61
N ASN A 384 -23.58 19.47 -5.45
CA ASN A 384 -24.29 20.66 -5.88
C ASN A 384 -23.48 21.40 -6.94
N ASN A 385 -23.83 21.18 -8.18
CA ASN A 385 -23.16 21.84 -9.34
C ASN A 385 -23.83 23.19 -9.62
N LEU A 386 -23.06 24.27 -9.45
CA LEU A 386 -23.49 25.65 -9.74
C LEU A 386 -23.04 26.12 -11.12
N ILE A 387 -22.35 25.24 -11.89
CA ILE A 387 -21.83 25.51 -13.20
C ILE A 387 -22.73 24.83 -14.23
N GLU A 388 -23.27 25.61 -15.18
CA GLU A 388 -24.19 25.10 -16.20
C GLU A 388 -23.47 24.41 -17.38
N ILE A 389 -22.13 24.48 -17.45
CA ILE A 389 -21.33 23.85 -18.49
C ILE A 389 -21.32 22.34 -18.27
N GLN A 390 -22.02 21.62 -19.14
CA GLN A 390 -22.17 20.17 -19.06
C GLN A 390 -21.90 19.54 -20.42
N ARG A 391 -21.22 18.38 -20.42
CA ARG A 391 -21.03 17.57 -21.62
C ARG A 391 -21.84 16.29 -21.51
N GLY A 392 -22.61 15.96 -22.56
CA GLY A 392 -23.26 14.65 -22.67
C GLY A 392 -22.25 13.58 -23.07
N MET A 393 -22.20 12.48 -22.34
CA MET A 393 -21.30 11.36 -22.55
C MET A 393 -22.02 10.04 -22.31
N THR A 394 -21.61 8.96 -22.99
CA THR A 394 -22.11 7.61 -22.74
C THR A 394 -21.45 7.01 -21.49
N THR A 395 -21.94 5.86 -21.02
CA THR A 395 -21.34 5.15 -19.89
C THR A 395 -19.86 4.89 -20.11
N SER A 396 -19.50 4.27 -21.22
CA SER A 396 -18.10 3.92 -21.52
C SER A 396 -17.21 5.16 -21.65
N SER A 397 -17.73 6.23 -22.28
CA SER A 397 -17.01 7.49 -22.39
C SER A 397 -16.83 8.19 -21.04
N THR A 398 -17.81 8.10 -20.13
CA THR A 398 -17.70 8.65 -18.78
C THR A 398 -16.76 7.79 -17.91
N ALA A 399 -16.82 6.47 -18.06
CA ALA A 399 -16.00 5.52 -17.35
C ALA A 399 -14.50 5.62 -17.66
N ILE A 400 -14.12 6.26 -18.77
CA ILE A 400 -12.72 6.49 -19.12
C ILE A 400 -11.98 7.34 -18.08
N PHE A 401 -12.70 8.16 -17.33
CA PHE A 401 -12.18 8.83 -16.13
C PHE A 401 -12.14 7.84 -14.96
N VAL A 402 -11.30 6.81 -15.11
CA VAL A 402 -11.12 5.79 -14.08
C VAL A 402 -10.61 6.46 -12.81
N PRO A 403 -11.32 6.34 -11.67
CA PRO A 403 -10.93 7.04 -10.44
C PRO A 403 -9.77 6.38 -9.71
N PHE A 404 -9.22 5.31 -10.29
CA PHE A 404 -8.15 4.52 -9.71
C PHE A 404 -6.84 4.80 -10.44
N THR A 405 -5.80 5.06 -9.66
CA THR A 405 -4.46 5.39 -10.19
C THR A 405 -3.41 4.44 -9.66
N THR A 406 -2.84 4.76 -8.52
CA THR A 406 -1.82 4.00 -7.82
C THR A 406 -2.16 3.94 -6.35
N GLN A 407 -2.00 2.77 -5.79
CA GLN A 407 -2.20 2.55 -4.38
C GLN A 407 -1.08 3.19 -3.57
N GLU A 408 -1.44 3.77 -2.42
CA GLU A 408 -0.49 4.30 -1.46
C GLU A 408 -0.43 3.41 -0.23
N LEU A 409 0.75 3.23 0.31
CA LEU A 409 0.97 2.47 1.53
C LEU A 409 1.65 3.35 2.57
N PHE A 410 0.85 4.16 3.24
CA PHE A 410 1.29 4.93 4.39
C PHE A 410 0.42 4.57 5.59
N GLN A 411 1.01 3.85 6.53
CA GLN A 411 0.39 3.52 7.80
C GLN A 411 1.06 4.34 8.90
N SER A 412 0.26 5.12 9.62
CA SER A 412 0.70 5.76 10.85
C SER A 412 0.58 4.77 12.02
N GLY A 413 1.54 4.78 12.93
CA GLY A 413 1.55 3.95 14.12
C GLY A 413 2.96 3.62 14.59
N ASP A 414 3.06 3.27 15.87
CA ASP A 414 4.35 3.08 16.58
C ASP A 414 5.19 1.89 16.08
N GLU A 415 4.64 1.04 15.20
CA GLU A 415 5.32 -0.16 14.68
C GLU A 415 5.46 -0.17 13.14
N ALA A 416 5.07 0.92 12.46
CA ALA A 416 5.23 1.03 11.03
C ALA A 416 6.70 1.30 10.67
N LEU A 417 7.21 0.54 9.70
CA LEU A 417 8.59 0.64 9.23
C LEU A 417 8.63 1.26 7.82
N TYR A 418 9.69 2.00 7.55
CA TYR A 418 9.96 2.60 6.24
C TYR A 418 10.56 1.58 5.27
N TYR A 419 10.05 1.53 4.02
CA TYR A 419 10.49 0.61 2.98
C TYR A 419 10.90 1.28 1.65
N GLY A 420 10.94 2.60 1.59
CA GLY A 420 11.32 3.37 0.41
C GLY A 420 10.25 4.38 0.00
N LEU A 421 10.45 4.99 -1.16
CA LEU A 421 9.47 5.86 -1.82
C LEU A 421 8.75 5.06 -2.91
N ASN A 422 7.45 5.29 -3.07
CA ASN A 422 6.69 4.76 -4.18
C ASN A 422 7.22 5.35 -5.50
N ALA A 423 7.71 4.52 -6.41
CA ALA A 423 8.32 4.99 -7.65
C ALA A 423 7.35 5.74 -8.59
N LEU A 424 6.02 5.66 -8.36
CA LEU A 424 5.00 6.31 -9.16
C LEU A 424 4.54 7.65 -8.58
N SER A 425 4.33 7.70 -7.27
CA SER A 425 3.81 8.88 -6.58
C SER A 425 4.88 9.66 -5.82
N ASN A 426 6.05 9.06 -5.66
CA ASN A 426 7.15 9.56 -4.85
C ASN A 426 6.79 9.76 -3.35
N ASN A 427 5.71 9.13 -2.88
CA ASN A 427 5.31 9.15 -1.48
C ASN A 427 6.04 8.07 -0.68
N MET A 428 6.24 8.32 0.63
CA MET A 428 6.87 7.35 1.52
C MET A 428 6.02 6.09 1.67
N ILE A 429 6.68 4.94 1.65
CA ILE A 429 6.07 3.64 1.96
C ILE A 429 6.38 3.31 3.41
N MET A 430 5.35 3.37 4.25
CA MET A 430 5.42 3.05 5.67
C MET A 430 4.40 1.97 5.98
N VAL A 431 4.82 0.80 6.43
CA VAL A 431 3.89 -0.31 6.73
C VAL A 431 4.29 -1.09 7.98
N ASP A 432 3.28 -1.61 8.64
CA ASP A 432 3.41 -2.54 9.75
C ASP A 432 3.05 -3.96 9.27
N ARG A 433 4.05 -4.84 9.21
CA ARG A 433 3.87 -6.23 8.76
C ARG A 433 2.96 -7.04 9.69
N LYS A 434 2.87 -6.69 10.98
CA LYS A 434 1.99 -7.38 11.95
C LYS A 434 0.50 -7.24 11.61
N LYS A 435 0.13 -6.24 10.79
CA LYS A 435 -1.25 -6.04 10.31
C LYS A 435 -1.63 -6.99 9.16
N LEU A 436 -0.65 -7.67 8.56
CA LEU A 436 -0.90 -8.67 7.52
C LEU A 436 -1.47 -9.96 8.11
N LYS A 437 -2.22 -10.70 7.30
CA LYS A 437 -2.68 -12.05 7.68
C LYS A 437 -1.52 -13.01 7.93
N ASN A 438 -0.49 -12.91 7.09
CA ASN A 438 0.77 -13.65 7.20
C ASN A 438 1.93 -12.64 7.20
N PRO A 439 2.47 -12.27 8.37
CA PRO A 439 3.55 -11.28 8.47
C PRO A 439 4.90 -11.80 7.96
N ASN A 440 4.95 -13.06 7.50
CA ASN A 440 6.14 -13.68 6.94
C ASN A 440 6.60 -12.92 5.68
N ALA A 441 7.90 -12.80 5.50
CA ALA A 441 8.48 -12.05 4.40
C ALA A 441 9.50 -12.81 3.59
N LEU A 442 9.64 -12.38 2.32
CA LEU A 442 10.73 -12.76 1.44
C LEU A 442 11.43 -11.51 0.92
N ILE A 443 12.76 -11.50 0.97
CA ILE A 443 13.61 -10.50 0.31
C ILE A 443 14.35 -11.21 -0.83
N LEU A 444 13.98 -10.87 -2.05
CA LEU A 444 14.45 -11.52 -3.26
C LEU A 444 15.30 -10.55 -4.10
N GLY A 445 16.45 -11.00 -4.58
CA GLY A 445 17.26 -10.15 -5.43
C GLY A 445 18.59 -10.78 -5.85
N THR A 446 19.05 -10.42 -7.03
CA THR A 446 20.38 -10.83 -7.52
C THR A 446 21.51 -10.24 -6.67
N PRO A 447 22.72 -10.81 -6.73
CA PRO A 447 23.91 -10.20 -6.11
C PRO A 447 24.10 -8.76 -6.59
N GLY A 448 24.38 -7.83 -5.67
CA GLY A 448 24.57 -6.42 -5.97
C GLY A 448 23.29 -5.60 -6.17
N SER A 449 22.09 -6.18 -5.97
CA SER A 449 20.82 -5.45 -6.04
C SER A 449 20.46 -4.64 -4.78
N GLY A 450 21.25 -4.76 -3.70
CA GLY A 450 20.97 -4.12 -2.41
C GLY A 450 20.24 -5.00 -1.39
N LYS A 451 20.11 -6.31 -1.64
CA LYS A 451 19.36 -7.27 -0.79
C LYS A 451 19.81 -7.25 0.68
N SER A 452 21.11 -7.47 0.95
CA SER A 452 21.65 -7.49 2.32
C SER A 452 21.54 -6.11 3.00
N PHE A 453 21.67 -5.03 2.23
CA PHE A 453 21.47 -3.67 2.73
C PHE A 453 20.02 -3.44 3.17
N SER A 454 19.05 -3.83 2.35
CA SER A 454 17.61 -3.69 2.66
C SER A 454 17.22 -4.53 3.89
N ALA A 455 17.78 -5.73 4.03
CA ALA A 455 17.57 -6.56 5.22
C ALA A 455 18.15 -5.89 6.48
N LYS A 456 19.36 -5.38 6.43
CA LYS A 456 20.01 -4.67 7.55
C LYS A 456 19.25 -3.41 7.93
N ARG A 457 18.74 -2.67 6.93
CA ARG A 457 17.89 -1.50 7.18
C ARG A 457 16.60 -1.87 7.91
N GLU A 458 15.92 -2.95 7.50
CA GLU A 458 14.72 -3.41 8.20
C GLU A 458 15.05 -3.86 9.63
N ILE A 459 16.17 -4.54 9.84
CA ILE A 459 16.66 -4.94 11.17
C ILE A 459 16.90 -3.72 12.04
N ALA A 460 17.65 -2.73 11.55
CA ALA A 460 17.92 -1.49 12.27
C ALA A 460 16.63 -0.75 12.63
N ASN A 461 15.74 -0.58 11.66
CA ASN A 461 14.46 0.09 11.83
C ASN A 461 13.58 -0.65 12.85
N SER A 462 13.48 -1.98 12.75
CA SER A 462 12.75 -2.81 13.72
C SER A 462 13.31 -2.69 15.14
N PHE A 463 14.63 -2.66 15.28
CA PHE A 463 15.30 -2.51 16.58
C PHE A 463 15.00 -1.14 17.22
N LEU A 464 15.06 -0.07 16.44
CA LEU A 464 14.85 1.30 16.91
C LEU A 464 13.38 1.58 17.28
N VAL A 465 12.45 1.07 16.45
CA VAL A 465 11.02 1.40 16.53
C VAL A 465 10.26 0.44 17.45
N THR A 466 10.45 -0.88 17.30
CA THR A 466 9.67 -1.91 18.02
C THR A 466 10.39 -2.39 19.28
N ASP A 467 9.75 -3.26 20.06
CA ASP A 467 10.34 -3.99 21.18
C ASP A 467 10.50 -5.49 20.87
N ASP A 468 10.40 -5.87 19.61
CA ASP A 468 10.54 -7.24 19.15
C ASP A 468 11.96 -7.78 19.39
N ASP A 469 12.09 -9.05 19.69
CA ASP A 469 13.37 -9.74 19.64
C ASP A 469 13.77 -9.96 18.18
N ILE A 470 15.04 -9.83 17.87
CA ILE A 470 15.58 -9.96 16.52
C ILE A 470 16.67 -11.02 16.51
N ILE A 471 16.48 -12.04 15.69
CA ILE A 471 17.42 -13.13 15.52
C ILE A 471 17.84 -13.23 14.06
N ILE A 472 19.13 -13.38 13.83
CA ILE A 472 19.74 -13.41 12.48
C ILE A 472 20.50 -14.70 12.31
N SER A 473 20.26 -15.43 11.22
CA SER A 473 21.11 -16.51 10.74
C SER A 473 22.02 -15.96 9.64
N ASP A 474 23.31 -15.86 9.91
CA ASP A 474 24.32 -15.20 9.07
C ASP A 474 25.36 -16.20 8.52
N PRO A 475 25.14 -16.79 7.34
CA PRO A 475 26.09 -17.72 6.72
C PRO A 475 27.28 -17.05 6.05
N GLU A 476 27.28 -15.72 5.91
CA GLU A 476 28.32 -14.98 5.22
C GLU A 476 29.09 -13.98 6.11
N SER A 477 28.72 -13.85 7.40
CA SER A 477 29.33 -12.94 8.40
C SER A 477 29.23 -11.47 8.01
N GLU A 478 28.03 -11.06 7.51
CA GLU A 478 27.80 -9.70 7.04
C GLU A 478 27.13 -8.79 8.08
N TYR A 479 26.48 -9.34 9.12
CA TYR A 479 25.65 -8.58 10.07
C TYR A 479 26.38 -8.13 11.33
N SER A 480 27.58 -8.63 11.59
CA SER A 480 28.34 -8.35 12.83
C SER A 480 28.53 -6.86 13.13
N PRO A 481 28.84 -5.96 12.18
CA PRO A 481 28.98 -4.53 12.47
C PRO A 481 27.70 -3.89 12.96
N LEU A 482 26.55 -4.23 12.36
CA LEU A 482 25.23 -3.76 12.74
C LEU A 482 24.88 -4.24 14.15
N VAL A 483 25.07 -5.53 14.41
CA VAL A 483 24.76 -6.14 15.71
C VAL A 483 25.60 -5.54 16.83
N ALA A 484 26.90 -5.31 16.59
CA ALA A 484 27.80 -4.69 17.55
C ALA A 484 27.39 -3.25 17.88
N ARG A 485 26.97 -2.43 16.89
CA ARG A 485 26.51 -1.05 17.11
C ARG A 485 25.28 -0.98 18.00
N PHE A 486 24.38 -1.94 17.86
CA PHE A 486 23.17 -2.03 18.68
C PHE A 486 23.35 -2.84 19.98
N GLY A 487 24.58 -3.10 20.41
CA GLY A 487 24.85 -3.85 21.64
C GLY A 487 24.28 -5.26 21.62
N GLY A 488 24.06 -5.83 20.43
CA GLY A 488 23.58 -7.18 20.26
C GLY A 488 24.68 -8.21 20.48
N GLN A 489 24.32 -9.48 20.43
CA GLN A 489 25.22 -10.61 20.64
C GLN A 489 25.50 -11.33 19.31
N VAL A 490 26.77 -11.48 18.97
CA VAL A 490 27.22 -12.33 17.86
C VAL A 490 27.72 -13.66 18.43
N ILE A 491 27.10 -14.76 18.05
CA ILE A 491 27.46 -16.11 18.44
C ILE A 491 28.13 -16.77 17.25
N LYS A 492 29.45 -16.99 17.36
CA LYS A 492 30.22 -17.60 16.29
C LYS A 492 30.26 -19.11 16.45
N ILE A 493 29.60 -19.81 15.53
CA ILE A 493 29.60 -21.28 15.49
C ILE A 493 30.64 -21.73 14.46
N SER A 494 31.74 -22.29 14.92
CA SER A 494 32.82 -22.79 14.05
C SER A 494 33.60 -23.90 14.73
N PRO A 495 34.38 -24.72 13.99
CA PRO A 495 35.24 -25.74 14.56
C PRO A 495 36.34 -25.22 15.50
N THR A 496 36.61 -23.91 15.42
CA THR A 496 37.65 -23.24 16.23
C THR A 496 37.11 -22.31 17.28
N SER A 497 35.80 -22.25 17.43
CA SER A 497 35.12 -21.41 18.41
C SER A 497 34.96 -22.14 19.76
N ASP A 498 35.03 -21.38 20.85
CA ASP A 498 34.70 -21.88 22.19
C ASP A 498 33.21 -21.71 22.51
N GLN A 499 32.39 -21.25 21.55
CA GLN A 499 30.96 -21.08 21.68
C GLN A 499 30.22 -22.26 21.07
N PHE A 500 29.38 -22.92 21.85
CA PHE A 500 28.68 -24.12 21.46
C PHE A 500 27.16 -23.97 21.64
N ILE A 501 26.43 -24.58 20.73
CA ILE A 501 24.97 -24.73 20.81
C ILE A 501 24.64 -26.21 20.69
N ASN A 502 23.91 -26.71 21.65
CA ASN A 502 23.46 -28.09 21.68
C ASN A 502 22.19 -28.28 20.85
N PRO A 503 22.22 -29.05 19.75
CA PRO A 503 21.01 -29.33 18.98
C PRO A 503 19.96 -30.14 19.77
N MET A 504 20.34 -30.71 20.89
CA MET A 504 19.42 -31.49 21.76
C MET A 504 18.72 -30.63 22.80
N ASP A 505 18.99 -29.32 22.91
CA ASP A 505 18.32 -28.48 23.88
C ASP A 505 16.80 -28.45 23.62
N ILE A 506 16.01 -28.60 24.69
CA ILE A 506 14.56 -28.61 24.64
C ILE A 506 13.98 -27.54 25.57
N ASN A 507 13.00 -26.79 25.06
CA ASN A 507 12.22 -25.87 25.87
C ASN A 507 10.90 -26.54 26.27
N MET A 508 10.56 -26.51 27.57
CA MET A 508 9.33 -27.09 28.10
C MET A 508 8.05 -26.36 27.60
N ASN A 509 8.19 -25.15 27.06
CA ASN A 509 7.09 -24.34 26.53
C ASN A 509 6.90 -24.49 25.00
N TYR A 510 7.39 -25.57 24.41
CA TYR A 510 7.41 -25.79 22.95
C TYR A 510 6.03 -25.84 22.30
N SER A 511 4.97 -26.18 23.05
CA SER A 511 3.59 -26.16 22.54
C SER A 511 2.55 -26.09 23.66
N ASP A 512 1.36 -25.59 23.35
CA ASP A 512 0.23 -25.51 24.30
C ASP A 512 -0.46 -26.87 24.49
N ASP A 513 -0.44 -27.74 23.45
CA ASP A 513 -1.23 -29.00 23.40
C ASP A 513 -0.39 -30.24 23.08
N ASP A 514 0.84 -30.10 22.57
CA ASP A 514 1.67 -31.22 22.14
C ASP A 514 2.77 -31.54 23.16
N ASN A 515 3.14 -32.80 23.20
CA ASN A 515 4.30 -33.26 23.97
C ASN A 515 5.58 -32.57 23.42
N PRO A 516 6.36 -31.82 24.22
CA PRO A 516 7.59 -31.17 23.78
C PRO A 516 8.58 -32.11 23.06
N ILE A 517 8.60 -33.39 23.43
CA ILE A 517 9.41 -34.42 22.77
C ILE A 517 9.01 -34.60 21.30
N ALA A 518 7.73 -34.51 20.94
CA ALA A 518 7.30 -34.80 19.57
C ALA A 518 7.92 -33.80 18.57
N LEU A 519 7.85 -32.50 18.87
CA LEU A 519 8.46 -31.48 18.02
C LEU A 519 9.99 -31.60 17.99
N LYS A 520 10.59 -31.88 19.12
CA LYS A 520 12.03 -32.09 19.19
C LYS A 520 12.48 -33.34 18.45
N ALA A 521 11.65 -34.41 18.46
CA ALA A 521 11.91 -35.62 17.68
C ALA A 521 11.88 -35.35 16.18
N ASP A 522 10.91 -34.56 15.70
CA ASP A 522 10.84 -34.14 14.28
C ASP A 522 12.08 -33.35 13.87
N PHE A 523 12.55 -32.44 14.71
CA PHE A 523 13.81 -31.73 14.47
C PHE A 523 14.99 -32.69 14.40
N ILE A 524 15.15 -33.61 15.38
CA ILE A 524 16.27 -34.56 15.43
C ILE A 524 16.22 -35.54 14.27
N LEU A 525 15.02 -35.97 13.82
CA LEU A 525 14.85 -36.77 12.63
C LEU A 525 15.36 -36.02 11.39
N SER A 526 15.02 -34.74 11.25
CA SER A 526 15.50 -33.90 10.16
C SER A 526 17.03 -33.70 10.21
N LEU A 527 17.60 -33.57 11.41
CA LEU A 527 19.05 -33.50 11.62
C LEU A 527 19.72 -34.81 11.22
N CYS A 528 19.20 -35.97 11.66
CA CYS A 528 19.75 -37.28 11.32
C CYS A 528 19.65 -37.55 9.81
N GLU A 529 18.59 -37.07 9.13
CA GLU A 529 18.46 -37.23 7.69
C GLU A 529 19.50 -36.43 6.91
N LEU A 530 19.79 -35.19 7.33
CA LEU A 530 20.91 -34.43 6.78
C LEU A 530 22.27 -35.09 6.96
N ILE A 531 22.45 -35.81 8.10
CA ILE A 531 23.69 -36.48 8.44
C ILE A 531 23.86 -37.79 7.66
N VAL A 532 22.78 -38.59 7.58
CA VAL A 532 22.82 -39.87 6.86
C VAL A 532 22.92 -39.68 5.34
N GLY A 533 22.37 -38.58 4.80
CA GLY A 533 22.62 -38.13 3.42
C GLY A 533 22.04 -39.01 2.30
N ASN A 534 21.02 -39.81 2.55
CA ASN A 534 20.38 -40.65 1.53
C ASN A 534 19.42 -39.83 0.66
N LYS A 535 19.41 -40.05 -0.68
CA LYS A 535 18.50 -39.37 -1.60
C LYS A 535 17.02 -39.63 -1.31
N ASP A 536 16.69 -40.78 -0.75
CA ASP A 536 15.34 -41.20 -0.44
C ASP A 536 14.96 -40.91 1.03
N GLY A 537 15.79 -40.15 1.76
CA GLY A 537 15.62 -39.85 3.17
C GLY A 537 15.87 -41.03 4.11
N LEU A 538 15.47 -40.86 5.39
CA LEU A 538 15.53 -41.93 6.39
C LEU A 538 14.46 -42.99 6.12
N ARG A 539 14.84 -44.29 6.20
CA ARG A 539 13.87 -45.38 6.06
C ARG A 539 12.93 -45.41 7.28
N PRO A 540 11.70 -45.95 7.12
CA PRO A 540 10.76 -46.05 8.23
C PRO A 540 11.30 -46.74 9.48
N VAL A 541 12.13 -47.74 9.33
CA VAL A 541 12.79 -48.44 10.45
C VAL A 541 13.79 -47.51 11.16
N GLU A 542 14.61 -46.79 10.40
CA GLU A 542 15.56 -45.80 10.94
C GLU A 542 14.84 -44.71 11.74
N LYS A 543 13.74 -44.17 11.21
CA LYS A 543 12.90 -43.19 11.90
C LYS A 543 12.37 -43.73 13.23
N THR A 544 11.87 -44.95 13.25
CA THR A 544 11.31 -45.60 14.45
C THR A 544 12.37 -45.81 15.51
N VAL A 545 13.59 -46.23 15.09
CA VAL A 545 14.68 -46.48 16.03
C VAL A 545 15.23 -45.17 16.59
N ILE A 546 15.38 -44.13 15.76
CA ILE A 546 15.80 -42.79 16.21
C ILE A 546 14.78 -42.23 17.22
N ASP A 547 13.46 -42.26 16.92
CA ASP A 547 12.42 -41.79 17.85
C ASP A 547 12.44 -42.52 19.20
N ARG A 548 12.64 -43.87 19.17
CA ARG A 548 12.80 -44.66 20.37
C ARG A 548 13.99 -44.19 21.21
N CYS A 549 15.14 -43.99 20.56
CA CYS A 549 16.36 -43.52 21.26
C CYS A 549 16.21 -42.11 21.81
N ILE A 550 15.53 -41.21 21.09
CA ILE A 550 15.23 -39.86 21.57
C ILE A 550 14.45 -39.91 22.88
N ARG A 551 13.39 -40.70 22.94
CA ARG A 551 12.58 -40.84 24.17
C ARG A 551 13.41 -41.38 25.34
N LEU A 552 14.32 -42.31 25.09
CA LEU A 552 15.21 -42.89 26.12
C LEU A 552 16.16 -41.85 26.70
N ILE A 553 16.85 -41.07 25.85
CA ILE A 553 17.86 -40.12 26.33
C ILE A 553 17.29 -38.92 27.05
N TYR A 554 16.03 -38.51 26.71
CA TYR A 554 15.37 -37.41 27.44
C TYR A 554 14.72 -37.84 28.77
N GLN A 555 14.57 -39.13 29.06
CA GLN A 555 13.91 -39.62 30.26
C GLN A 555 14.57 -39.03 31.52
N LYS A 556 15.92 -39.08 31.59
CA LYS A 556 16.67 -38.52 32.70
C LYS A 556 16.45 -37.02 32.90
N TYR A 557 16.36 -36.28 31.84
CA TYR A 557 16.10 -34.84 31.89
C TYR A 557 14.69 -34.52 32.41
N PHE A 558 13.68 -35.30 32.01
CA PHE A 558 12.31 -35.09 32.50
C PHE A 558 12.11 -35.53 33.95
N GLU A 559 12.90 -36.52 34.42
CA GLU A 559 12.89 -36.92 35.83
C GLU A 559 13.55 -35.87 36.69
N ASN A 560 14.62 -35.22 36.24
CA ASN A 560 15.36 -34.19 36.98
C ASN A 560 15.85 -33.09 36.00
N PRO A 561 15.01 -32.09 35.69
CA PRO A 561 15.39 -31.03 34.77
C PRO A 561 16.58 -30.20 35.26
N GLY A 562 17.65 -30.18 34.48
CA GLY A 562 18.85 -29.42 34.79
C GLY A 562 19.85 -29.46 33.62
N PRO A 563 20.68 -28.43 33.43
CA PRO A 563 21.63 -28.35 32.33
C PRO A 563 22.55 -29.57 32.24
N GLU A 564 22.89 -30.16 33.40
CA GLU A 564 23.76 -31.36 33.49
C GLU A 564 23.08 -32.63 32.98
N ASN A 565 21.73 -32.67 32.96
CA ASN A 565 20.93 -33.82 32.48
C ASN A 565 20.43 -33.65 31.03
N MET A 566 20.63 -32.47 30.43
CA MET A 566 20.31 -32.24 29.04
C MET A 566 21.16 -33.18 28.16
N PRO A 567 20.52 -34.00 27.28
CA PRO A 567 21.27 -34.86 26.41
C PRO A 567 22.08 -34.07 25.37
N ILE A 568 23.15 -34.68 24.88
CA ILE A 568 23.95 -34.19 23.77
C ILE A 568 23.88 -35.21 22.60
N LEU A 569 24.42 -34.86 21.46
CA LEU A 569 24.42 -35.73 20.28
C LEU A 569 25.12 -37.05 20.53
N GLY A 570 26.13 -37.05 21.40
CA GLY A 570 26.83 -38.24 21.88
C GLY A 570 25.93 -39.21 22.63
N ASP A 571 24.96 -38.72 23.41
CA ASP A 571 24.00 -39.60 24.10
C ASP A 571 23.09 -40.32 23.13
N LEU A 572 22.64 -39.66 22.05
CA LEU A 572 21.88 -40.28 20.94
C LEU A 572 22.73 -41.34 20.24
N TYR A 573 24.01 -41.05 19.97
CA TYR A 573 24.93 -41.99 19.34
C TYR A 573 25.10 -43.28 20.19
N GLN A 574 25.31 -43.14 21.50
CA GLN A 574 25.39 -44.28 22.39
C GLN A 574 24.09 -45.09 22.48
N ALA A 575 22.94 -44.40 22.54
CA ALA A 575 21.62 -45.02 22.54
C ALA A 575 21.36 -45.83 21.28
N LEU A 576 21.80 -45.33 20.11
CA LEU A 576 21.70 -46.03 18.84
C LEU A 576 22.64 -47.26 18.77
N LEU A 577 23.86 -47.15 19.27
CA LEU A 577 24.80 -48.28 19.33
C LEU A 577 24.27 -49.41 20.24
N ALA A 578 23.49 -49.08 21.25
CA ALA A 578 22.91 -50.06 22.18
C ALA A 578 21.71 -50.83 21.57
N GLN A 579 21.18 -50.43 20.39
CA GLN A 579 20.12 -51.15 19.72
C GLN A 579 20.68 -52.34 18.94
N GLU A 580 19.85 -53.36 18.79
CA GLU A 580 20.23 -54.59 18.08
C GLU A 580 20.09 -54.49 16.55
N GLU A 581 19.20 -53.59 16.10
CA GLU A 581 18.86 -53.43 14.69
C GLU A 581 20.06 -52.89 13.87
N PRO A 582 20.32 -53.46 12.70
CA PRO A 582 21.41 -53.01 11.80
C PRO A 582 21.19 -51.56 11.32
N GLU A 583 19.96 -51.13 11.20
CA GLU A 583 19.60 -49.77 10.83
C GLU A 583 20.06 -48.75 11.89
N ALA A 584 19.97 -49.10 13.17
CA ALA A 584 20.47 -48.29 14.28
C ALA A 584 21.99 -48.08 14.16
N LYS A 585 22.73 -49.17 13.88
CA LYS A 585 24.18 -49.13 13.67
C LYS A 585 24.55 -48.32 12.44
N HIS A 586 23.75 -48.40 11.38
CA HIS A 586 23.95 -47.56 10.19
C HIS A 586 23.88 -46.07 10.51
N VAL A 587 22.81 -45.64 11.20
CA VAL A 587 22.64 -44.25 11.63
C VAL A 587 23.75 -43.84 12.61
N ALA A 588 24.08 -44.68 13.59
CA ALA A 588 25.21 -44.45 14.50
C ALA A 588 26.53 -44.22 13.79
N THR A 589 26.85 -45.07 12.80
CA THR A 589 28.07 -44.91 12.01
C THR A 589 28.11 -43.59 11.23
N ALA A 590 26.97 -43.15 10.71
CA ALA A 590 26.88 -41.85 10.04
C ALA A 590 27.03 -40.65 11.06
N LEU A 591 26.58 -40.83 12.30
CA LEU A 591 26.71 -39.83 13.35
C LEU A 591 28.14 -39.76 13.93
N GLU A 592 28.97 -40.78 13.80
CA GLU A 592 30.28 -40.91 14.46
C GLU A 592 31.22 -39.72 14.17
N ILE A 593 31.24 -39.24 12.92
CA ILE A 593 32.07 -38.09 12.53
C ILE A 593 31.65 -36.78 13.22
N TYR A 594 30.39 -36.66 13.63
CA TYR A 594 29.80 -35.47 14.32
C TYR A 594 29.88 -35.61 15.83
N VAL A 595 30.19 -36.79 16.37
CA VAL A 595 30.30 -37.04 17.82
C VAL A 595 31.72 -37.11 18.26
N SER A 596 32.49 -38.02 17.68
CA SER A 596 33.89 -38.28 18.05
C SER A 596 34.90 -37.90 16.95
N GLY A 597 34.43 -37.58 15.76
CA GLY A 597 35.25 -37.19 14.61
C GLY A 597 35.52 -35.69 14.53
N SER A 598 36.01 -35.29 13.35
CA SER A 598 36.46 -33.89 13.09
C SER A 598 35.36 -32.86 12.95
N LEU A 599 34.10 -33.31 12.93
CA LEU A 599 32.92 -32.42 12.77
C LEU A 599 32.06 -32.31 14.04
N ASN A 600 32.65 -32.44 15.23
CA ASN A 600 31.97 -32.55 16.53
C ASN A 600 31.50 -31.23 17.11
N VAL A 601 31.42 -30.16 16.35
CA VAL A 601 30.98 -28.80 16.78
C VAL A 601 29.65 -28.82 17.55
N PHE A 602 28.74 -29.70 17.17
CA PHE A 602 27.41 -29.81 17.77
C PHE A 602 27.28 -30.88 18.86
N ASN A 603 28.37 -31.49 19.26
CA ASN A 603 28.39 -32.49 20.35
C ASN A 603 28.85 -31.88 21.66
N HIS A 604 28.40 -30.69 21.99
CA HIS A 604 28.70 -29.95 23.21
C HIS A 604 27.43 -29.43 23.85
N ARG A 605 27.45 -29.19 25.13
CA ARG A 605 26.36 -28.47 25.83
C ARG A 605 26.42 -26.99 25.46
N THR A 606 25.27 -26.33 25.36
CA THR A 606 25.19 -24.88 25.13
C THR A 606 25.89 -24.15 26.27
N ASN A 607 26.83 -23.29 25.94
CA ASN A 607 27.61 -22.49 26.85
C ASN A 607 27.50 -20.98 26.61
N VAL A 608 26.54 -20.57 25.76
CA VAL A 608 26.26 -19.17 25.47
C VAL A 608 24.92 -18.77 26.05
N GLU A 609 24.83 -17.55 26.55
CA GLU A 609 23.56 -16.97 26.99
C GLU A 609 22.82 -16.43 25.80
N LEU A 610 21.53 -16.76 25.66
CA LEU A 610 20.68 -16.39 24.54
C LEU A 610 19.61 -15.37 24.97
N THR A 611 19.96 -14.44 25.87
CA THR A 611 19.01 -13.51 26.48
C THR A 611 18.95 -12.15 25.79
N ASN A 612 19.94 -11.83 24.95
CA ASN A 612 19.97 -10.54 24.25
C ASN A 612 18.79 -10.40 23.27
N ARG A 613 18.26 -9.19 23.17
CA ARG A 613 17.17 -8.85 22.23
C ARG A 613 17.59 -8.98 20.78
N LEU A 614 18.87 -8.72 20.45
CA LEU A 614 19.43 -8.82 19.10
C LEU A 614 20.55 -9.88 19.11
N VAL A 615 20.29 -11.01 18.47
CA VAL A 615 21.21 -12.13 18.40
C VAL A 615 21.53 -12.47 16.96
N CYS A 616 22.81 -12.61 16.63
CA CYS A 616 23.29 -13.05 15.31
C CYS A 616 24.09 -14.33 15.45
N TYR A 617 23.67 -15.36 14.76
CA TYR A 617 24.41 -16.62 14.63
C TYR A 617 25.31 -16.56 13.38
N ASP A 618 26.59 -16.30 13.60
CA ASP A 618 27.63 -16.36 12.56
C ASP A 618 28.04 -17.80 12.32
N ILE A 619 27.65 -18.34 11.19
CA ILE A 619 27.92 -19.72 10.77
C ILE A 619 28.82 -19.81 9.52
N LYS A 620 29.50 -18.72 9.17
CA LYS A 620 30.36 -18.61 7.99
C LYS A 620 31.44 -19.66 7.93
N ASP A 621 32.15 -19.86 9.04
CA ASP A 621 33.30 -20.73 9.13
C ASP A 621 32.93 -22.22 9.25
N LEU A 622 31.63 -22.55 9.26
CA LEU A 622 31.18 -23.93 9.07
C LEU A 622 31.38 -24.36 7.62
N GLY A 623 32.12 -25.45 7.42
CA GLY A 623 32.26 -26.05 6.09
C GLY A 623 30.91 -26.44 5.47
N LYS A 624 30.90 -26.71 4.15
CA LYS A 624 29.65 -26.97 3.40
C LYS A 624 28.70 -28.00 4.05
N GLN A 625 29.25 -29.04 4.66
CA GLN A 625 28.43 -30.09 5.33
C GLN A 625 27.82 -29.58 6.62
N LEU A 626 28.57 -28.84 7.45
CA LEU A 626 28.09 -28.32 8.72
C LEU A 626 27.20 -27.09 8.55
N LYS A 627 27.29 -26.31 7.46
CA LYS A 627 26.53 -25.07 7.27
C LYS A 627 25.03 -25.34 7.26
N LYS A 628 24.58 -26.38 6.54
CA LYS A 628 23.15 -26.77 6.53
C LYS A 628 22.69 -27.22 7.92
N ILE A 629 23.47 -28.01 8.61
CA ILE A 629 23.22 -28.46 9.99
C ILE A 629 23.14 -27.24 10.91
N GLY A 630 24.09 -26.30 10.80
CA GLY A 630 24.11 -25.07 11.59
C GLY A 630 22.85 -24.23 11.39
N MET A 631 22.40 -24.05 10.15
CA MET A 631 21.17 -23.33 9.85
C MET A 631 19.95 -24.03 10.45
N LEU A 632 19.87 -25.36 10.38
CA LEU A 632 18.78 -26.12 10.98
C LEU A 632 18.78 -26.00 12.52
N VAL A 633 19.96 -26.07 13.16
CA VAL A 633 20.12 -25.88 14.61
C VAL A 633 19.72 -24.46 15.03
N VAL A 634 20.14 -23.44 14.28
CA VAL A 634 19.72 -22.04 14.55
C VAL A 634 18.21 -21.92 14.45
N GLN A 635 17.58 -22.54 13.45
CA GLN A 635 16.13 -22.48 13.27
C GLN A 635 15.38 -23.10 14.45
N ASP A 636 15.88 -24.19 15.03
CA ASP A 636 15.30 -24.79 16.23
C ASP A 636 15.46 -23.88 17.47
N GLN A 637 16.62 -23.23 17.63
CA GLN A 637 16.86 -22.25 18.70
C GLN A 637 15.91 -21.04 18.57
N VAL A 638 15.69 -20.57 17.33
CA VAL A 638 14.72 -19.49 17.06
C VAL A 638 13.31 -19.90 17.47
N TRP A 639 12.92 -21.14 17.17
CA TRP A 639 11.62 -21.68 17.58
C TRP A 639 11.46 -21.67 19.09
N GLY A 640 12.50 -22.10 19.83
CA GLY A 640 12.54 -22.01 21.30
C GLY A 640 12.30 -20.58 21.79
N ARG A 641 12.94 -19.58 21.18
CA ARG A 641 12.80 -18.18 21.53
C ARG A 641 11.40 -17.62 21.22
N VAL A 642 10.84 -17.99 20.08
CA VAL A 642 9.46 -17.61 19.70
C VAL A 642 8.45 -18.11 20.72
N THR A 643 8.59 -19.37 21.16
CA THR A 643 7.69 -19.96 22.15
C THR A 643 7.81 -19.30 23.52
N GLU A 644 9.02 -18.93 23.94
CA GLU A 644 9.27 -18.19 25.17
C GLU A 644 8.65 -16.78 25.11
N ASN A 645 8.93 -16.03 24.04
CA ASN A 645 8.45 -14.66 23.88
C ASN A 645 6.93 -14.55 23.76
N ARG A 646 6.27 -15.57 23.20
CA ARG A 646 4.80 -15.66 23.16
C ARG A 646 4.20 -15.56 24.56
N SER A 647 4.79 -16.26 25.54
CA SER A 647 4.31 -16.23 26.92
C SER A 647 4.39 -14.83 27.54
N GLN A 648 5.28 -13.98 27.03
CA GLN A 648 5.50 -12.60 27.44
C GLN A 648 4.74 -11.58 26.59
N GLY A 649 3.99 -12.03 25.56
CA GLY A 649 3.30 -11.16 24.61
C GLY A 649 4.23 -10.39 23.67
N ARG A 650 5.46 -10.86 23.46
CA ARG A 650 6.50 -10.24 22.63
C ARG A 650 6.64 -11.00 21.32
N SER A 651 6.79 -10.27 20.20
CA SER A 651 7.08 -10.87 18.91
C SER A 651 8.57 -11.14 18.72
N THR A 652 8.89 -12.10 17.85
CA THR A 652 10.26 -12.45 17.48
C THR A 652 10.42 -12.36 15.97
N ARG A 653 11.30 -11.47 15.49
CA ARG A 653 11.69 -11.36 14.09
C ARG A 653 12.88 -12.28 13.82
N TYR A 654 12.75 -13.09 12.79
CA TYR A 654 13.81 -14.01 12.39
C TYR A 654 14.26 -13.75 10.96
N TYR A 655 15.49 -13.33 10.77
CA TYR A 655 16.09 -13.10 9.45
C TYR A 655 16.98 -14.28 9.08
N MET A 656 16.60 -14.97 8.03
CA MET A 656 17.31 -16.15 7.51
C MET A 656 17.99 -15.78 6.21
N ASP A 657 19.29 -15.48 6.26
CA ASP A 657 20.05 -15.22 5.04
C ASP A 657 20.42 -16.52 4.33
N GLU A 658 20.53 -16.46 3.00
CA GLU A 658 20.74 -17.59 2.10
C GLU A 658 19.77 -18.77 2.35
N MET A 659 18.51 -18.48 2.59
CA MET A 659 17.44 -19.43 2.92
C MET A 659 17.39 -20.62 1.96
N HIS A 660 17.76 -20.44 0.69
CA HIS A 660 17.75 -21.50 -0.32
C HIS A 660 18.61 -22.72 0.06
N LEU A 661 19.59 -22.57 0.96
CA LEU A 661 20.42 -23.67 1.43
C LEU A 661 19.63 -24.74 2.20
N LEU A 662 18.58 -24.34 2.93
CA LEU A 662 17.69 -25.26 3.65
C LEU A 662 16.60 -25.86 2.76
N LEU A 663 16.31 -25.25 1.64
CA LEU A 663 15.19 -25.65 0.79
C LEU A 663 15.59 -26.60 -0.33
N ARG A 664 16.86 -26.98 -0.43
CA ARG A 664 17.37 -27.93 -1.44
C ARG A 664 17.06 -29.38 -1.12
N GLU A 665 16.93 -29.74 0.12
CA GLU A 665 16.68 -31.11 0.59
C GLU A 665 15.21 -31.19 1.07
N ASP A 666 14.47 -32.18 0.64
CA ASP A 666 13.02 -32.29 0.86
C ASP A 666 12.64 -32.22 2.35
N GLN A 667 13.40 -32.85 3.22
CA GLN A 667 13.09 -32.94 4.64
C GLN A 667 13.35 -31.61 5.37
N THR A 668 14.47 -30.94 5.09
CA THR A 668 14.75 -29.62 5.67
C THR A 668 13.81 -28.57 5.12
N ALA A 669 13.41 -28.72 3.86
CA ALA A 669 12.38 -27.88 3.26
C ALA A 669 11.03 -28.06 3.98
N ALA A 670 10.60 -29.32 4.19
CA ALA A 670 9.36 -29.63 4.90
C ALA A 670 9.36 -29.09 6.34
N TYR A 671 10.47 -29.27 7.07
CA TYR A 671 10.64 -28.71 8.42
C TYR A 671 10.61 -27.18 8.43
N THR A 672 11.30 -26.54 7.49
CA THR A 672 11.31 -25.08 7.35
C THR A 672 9.91 -24.54 7.04
N VAL A 673 9.18 -25.18 6.14
CA VAL A 673 7.79 -24.81 5.80
C VAL A 673 6.85 -24.96 6.99
N GLU A 674 6.99 -26.05 7.75
CA GLU A 674 6.16 -26.27 8.94
C GLU A 674 6.38 -25.18 9.98
N ILE A 675 7.63 -24.86 10.30
CA ILE A 675 7.94 -23.75 11.20
C ILE A 675 7.45 -22.42 10.64
N TRP A 676 7.61 -22.15 9.34
CA TRP A 676 7.12 -20.94 8.68
C TRP A 676 5.63 -20.73 8.86
N LYS A 677 4.84 -21.80 8.76
CA LYS A 677 3.40 -21.78 9.04
C LYS A 677 3.07 -21.57 10.52
N ARG A 678 3.86 -22.16 11.41
CA ARG A 678 3.66 -22.06 12.86
C ARG A 678 4.01 -20.68 13.40
N PHE A 679 5.05 -20.04 12.90
CA PHE A 679 5.49 -18.71 13.35
C PHE A 679 4.34 -17.72 13.44
N ARG A 680 3.48 -17.65 12.43
CA ARG A 680 2.31 -16.78 12.42
C ARG A 680 1.43 -16.89 13.66
N LYS A 681 1.17 -18.12 14.15
CA LYS A 681 0.30 -18.36 15.31
C LYS A 681 1.00 -18.05 16.64
N TRP A 682 2.33 -18.01 16.63
CA TRP A 682 3.15 -17.91 17.81
C TRP A 682 3.85 -16.55 17.97
N GLY A 683 3.52 -15.57 17.14
CA GLY A 683 4.13 -14.25 17.19
C GLY A 683 5.54 -14.17 16.57
N GLY A 684 5.93 -15.19 15.81
CA GLY A 684 7.14 -15.17 15.02
C GLY A 684 6.91 -14.46 13.69
N ILE A 685 7.89 -13.68 13.24
CA ILE A 685 7.88 -12.91 11.99
C ILE A 685 9.13 -13.27 11.19
N PRO A 686 9.11 -14.40 10.45
CA PRO A 686 10.27 -14.82 9.69
C PRO A 686 10.43 -13.99 8.42
N THR A 687 11.70 -13.78 8.02
CA THR A 687 12.11 -13.13 6.77
C THR A 687 13.16 -14.00 6.11
N GLY A 688 12.80 -14.61 5.00
CA GLY A 688 13.74 -15.37 4.15
C GLY A 688 14.41 -14.47 3.14
N ILE A 689 15.74 -14.53 3.08
CA ILE A 689 16.56 -13.71 2.19
C ILE A 689 17.28 -14.64 1.22
N THR A 690 17.13 -14.41 -0.08
CA THR A 690 17.76 -15.27 -1.10
C THR A 690 18.02 -14.56 -2.41
N GLN A 691 19.05 -15.02 -3.10
CA GLN A 691 19.41 -14.57 -4.44
C GLN A 691 18.98 -15.55 -5.55
N ASN A 692 18.59 -16.77 -5.21
CA ASN A 692 18.29 -17.81 -6.17
C ASN A 692 16.84 -18.28 -6.07
N VAL A 693 15.95 -17.61 -6.81
CA VAL A 693 14.53 -17.92 -6.83
C VAL A 693 14.24 -19.23 -7.59
N LYS A 694 15.02 -19.56 -8.61
CA LYS A 694 14.82 -20.78 -9.38
C LYS A 694 15.00 -22.04 -8.53
N ASP A 695 16.02 -22.06 -7.67
CA ASP A 695 16.23 -23.16 -6.74
C ASP A 695 15.14 -23.24 -5.68
N LEU A 696 14.56 -22.08 -5.30
CA LEU A 696 13.41 -22.03 -4.40
C LEU A 696 12.18 -22.71 -5.02
N LEU A 697 11.85 -22.40 -6.26
CA LEU A 697 10.62 -22.86 -6.91
C LEU A 697 10.72 -24.29 -7.50
N ALA A 698 11.85 -24.96 -7.35
CA ALA A 698 12.05 -26.34 -7.79
C ALA A 698 11.30 -27.37 -6.94
N SER A 699 10.89 -27.04 -5.73
CA SER A 699 10.20 -27.91 -4.77
C SER A 699 8.75 -27.41 -4.53
N LYS A 700 7.78 -28.33 -4.47
CA LYS A 700 6.40 -28.04 -4.08
C LYS A 700 6.29 -27.44 -2.66
N GLU A 701 7.24 -27.80 -1.80
CA GLU A 701 7.27 -27.30 -0.43
C GLU A 701 7.51 -25.80 -0.39
N VAL A 702 8.22 -25.26 -1.37
CA VAL A 702 8.53 -23.84 -1.46
C VAL A 702 7.34 -23.00 -1.95
N GLU A 703 6.45 -23.54 -2.78
CA GLU A 703 5.18 -22.86 -3.11
C GLU A 703 4.45 -22.46 -1.82
N ASN A 704 4.44 -23.35 -0.83
CA ASN A 704 3.84 -23.06 0.46
C ASN A 704 4.47 -21.86 1.20
N ILE A 705 5.77 -21.58 1.01
CA ILE A 705 6.43 -20.42 1.62
C ILE A 705 5.94 -19.14 0.98
N PHE A 706 5.82 -19.10 -0.36
CA PHE A 706 5.26 -17.95 -1.07
C PHE A 706 3.81 -17.70 -0.70
N GLU A 707 2.97 -18.74 -0.66
CA GLU A 707 1.56 -18.64 -0.27
C GLU A 707 1.35 -18.17 1.19
N ASN A 708 2.32 -18.42 2.04
CA ASN A 708 2.30 -18.01 3.44
C ASN A 708 3.19 -16.79 3.72
N SER A 709 3.50 -15.99 2.72
CA SER A 709 4.28 -14.75 2.83
C SER A 709 3.54 -13.61 2.16
N ASP A 710 2.81 -12.82 2.95
CA ASP A 710 2.07 -11.66 2.43
C ASP A 710 2.97 -10.43 2.22
N PHE A 711 4.25 -10.52 2.58
CA PHE A 711 5.23 -9.47 2.37
C PHE A 711 6.38 -9.96 1.49
N ILE A 712 6.57 -9.35 0.32
CA ILE A 712 7.70 -9.68 -0.56
C ILE A 712 8.39 -8.40 -1.00
N TYR A 713 9.67 -8.29 -0.69
CA TYR A 713 10.53 -7.19 -1.11
C TYR A 713 11.41 -7.69 -2.24
N MET A 714 11.00 -7.37 -3.48
CA MET A 714 11.62 -7.90 -4.69
C MET A 714 12.47 -6.84 -5.36
N LEU A 715 13.77 -7.04 -5.32
CA LEU A 715 14.78 -6.24 -6.02
C LEU A 715 15.03 -6.81 -7.43
N ASN A 716 16.06 -6.33 -8.12
CA ASN A 716 16.43 -6.80 -9.46
C ASN A 716 16.55 -8.33 -9.53
N GLN A 717 15.98 -8.92 -10.59
CA GLN A 717 15.93 -10.36 -10.78
C GLN A 717 16.73 -10.81 -12.02
N ALA A 718 17.29 -12.02 -11.96
CA ALA A 718 17.95 -12.63 -13.10
C ALA A 718 16.95 -12.92 -14.24
N VAL A 719 17.43 -12.88 -15.49
CA VAL A 719 16.58 -13.06 -16.69
C VAL A 719 15.79 -14.36 -16.65
N GLY A 720 16.42 -15.46 -16.17
CA GLY A 720 15.78 -16.78 -16.09
C GLY A 720 14.68 -16.90 -15.02
N ASP A 721 14.72 -16.06 -13.97
CA ASP A 721 13.80 -16.13 -12.85
C ASP A 721 12.56 -15.26 -13.05
N ARG A 722 12.65 -14.25 -13.89
CA ARG A 722 11.59 -13.24 -14.12
C ARG A 722 10.26 -13.83 -14.58
N GLN A 723 10.31 -14.74 -15.57
CA GLN A 723 9.09 -15.36 -16.10
C GLN A 723 8.43 -16.30 -15.07
N ILE A 724 9.24 -17.00 -14.30
CA ILE A 724 8.77 -17.92 -13.27
C ILE A 724 8.07 -17.11 -12.17
N LEU A 725 8.73 -16.02 -11.70
CA LEU A 725 8.17 -15.11 -10.71
C LEU A 725 6.90 -14.41 -11.21
N ALA A 726 6.90 -13.94 -12.45
CA ALA A 726 5.72 -13.29 -13.04
C ALA A 726 4.51 -14.23 -13.03
N LYS A 727 4.70 -15.50 -13.35
CA LYS A 727 3.65 -16.50 -13.32
C LYS A 727 3.21 -16.85 -11.90
N GLN A 728 4.17 -17.07 -10.98
CA GLN A 728 3.88 -17.50 -9.60
C GLN A 728 3.19 -16.41 -8.78
N LEU A 729 3.60 -15.16 -8.97
CA LEU A 729 3.10 -14.00 -8.21
C LEU A 729 2.06 -13.18 -8.97
N ASN A 730 1.64 -13.65 -10.14
CA ASN A 730 0.68 -12.97 -11.01
C ASN A 730 1.07 -11.50 -11.31
N ILE A 731 2.36 -11.29 -11.64
CA ILE A 731 2.93 -9.95 -11.90
C ILE A 731 2.66 -9.57 -13.36
N SER A 732 2.14 -8.37 -13.60
CA SER A 732 1.95 -7.84 -14.94
C SER A 732 3.29 -7.57 -15.65
N PRO A 733 3.33 -7.57 -17.00
CA PRO A 733 4.54 -7.19 -17.74
C PRO A 733 5.05 -5.80 -17.38
N HIS A 734 4.15 -4.89 -17.01
CA HIS A 734 4.50 -3.54 -16.61
C HIS A 734 5.16 -3.51 -15.22
N GLN A 735 4.59 -4.24 -14.25
CA GLN A 735 5.22 -4.44 -12.94
C GLN A 735 6.57 -5.13 -13.07
N LEU A 736 6.67 -6.15 -13.94
CA LEU A 736 7.90 -6.88 -14.16
C LEU A 736 9.07 -5.97 -14.62
N SER A 737 8.78 -4.87 -15.33
CA SER A 737 9.80 -3.91 -15.75
C SER A 737 10.57 -3.29 -14.59
N TYR A 738 9.93 -3.11 -13.43
CA TYR A 738 10.54 -2.55 -12.22
C TYR A 738 11.54 -3.49 -11.51
N VAL A 739 11.59 -4.77 -11.89
CA VAL A 739 12.57 -5.74 -11.38
C VAL A 739 13.49 -6.28 -12.48
N THR A 740 13.34 -5.79 -13.72
CA THR A 740 14.17 -6.22 -14.84
C THR A 740 15.28 -5.24 -15.19
N HIS A 741 15.06 -3.96 -15.01
CA HIS A 741 15.97 -2.88 -15.35
C HIS A 741 16.20 -1.95 -14.15
N SER A 742 15.89 -2.42 -12.97
CA SER A 742 16.03 -1.68 -11.73
C SER A 742 17.49 -1.50 -11.33
N GLY A 743 17.78 -0.34 -10.77
CA GLY A 743 19.02 -0.06 -10.09
C GLY A 743 19.11 -0.73 -8.71
N GLU A 744 20.19 -0.44 -7.99
CA GLU A 744 20.34 -0.85 -6.60
C GLU A 744 19.29 -0.14 -5.72
N GLY A 745 18.59 -0.88 -4.85
CA GLY A 745 17.54 -0.34 -4.00
C GLY A 745 16.23 -0.03 -4.73
N GLU A 746 16.03 -0.52 -5.95
CA GLU A 746 14.79 -0.35 -6.70
C GLU A 746 14.12 -1.70 -6.94
N GLY A 747 12.79 -1.74 -6.92
CA GLY A 747 12.07 -2.99 -7.10
C GLY A 747 10.56 -2.93 -6.93
N LEU A 748 9.98 -4.07 -6.54
CA LEU A 748 8.55 -4.21 -6.23
C LEU A 748 8.36 -4.65 -4.78
N LEU A 749 7.47 -3.98 -4.08
CA LEU A 749 7.00 -4.35 -2.75
C LEU A 749 5.60 -4.94 -2.85
N PHE A 750 5.43 -6.13 -2.25
CA PHE A 750 4.13 -6.76 -2.04
C PHE A 750 3.76 -6.61 -0.55
N TYR A 751 2.56 -6.13 -0.32
CA TYR A 751 1.96 -6.03 1.01
C TYR A 751 0.52 -6.54 0.94
N GLY A 752 0.33 -7.81 1.23
CA GLY A 752 -0.93 -8.50 0.95
C GLY A 752 -1.23 -8.49 -0.56
N ASN A 753 -2.37 -7.91 -0.92
CA ASN A 753 -2.79 -7.80 -2.33
C ASN A 753 -2.24 -6.54 -3.03
N VAL A 754 -1.50 -5.70 -2.31
CA VAL A 754 -0.95 -4.45 -2.85
C VAL A 754 0.42 -4.70 -3.43
N ILE A 755 0.64 -4.30 -4.68
CA ILE A 755 1.94 -4.40 -5.36
C ILE A 755 2.37 -3.00 -5.79
N LEU A 756 3.45 -2.49 -5.23
CA LEU A 756 3.97 -1.15 -5.51
C LEU A 756 5.42 -1.20 -5.98
N PRO A 757 5.79 -0.43 -7.00
CA PRO A 757 7.18 -0.18 -7.30
C PRO A 757 7.77 0.79 -6.26
N PHE A 758 8.99 0.52 -5.82
CA PHE A 758 9.66 1.35 -4.84
C PHE A 758 11.07 1.76 -5.27
N VAL A 759 11.52 2.87 -4.70
CA VAL A 759 12.90 3.36 -4.77
C VAL A 759 13.36 3.66 -3.35
N ASP A 760 14.42 2.99 -2.93
CA ASP A 760 15.04 3.14 -1.62
C ASP A 760 16.50 3.55 -1.77
N ARG A 761 16.73 4.87 -1.74
CA ARG A 761 18.07 5.47 -1.81
C ARG A 761 18.45 6.02 -0.45
N PHE A 762 19.25 5.28 0.27
CA PHE A 762 19.71 5.68 1.59
C PHE A 762 20.91 6.65 1.49
N PRO A 763 20.97 7.73 2.29
CA PRO A 763 22.07 8.69 2.28
C PRO A 763 23.39 8.02 2.67
N THR A 764 24.43 8.19 1.86
CA THR A 764 25.74 7.52 2.05
C THR A 764 26.62 8.16 3.12
N ASN A 765 26.29 9.37 3.57
CA ASN A 765 27.05 10.14 4.54
C ASN A 765 26.67 9.86 6.02
N THR A 766 25.79 8.89 6.27
CA THR A 766 25.30 8.54 7.60
C THR A 766 26.10 7.43 8.26
N GLU A 767 26.11 7.35 9.60
CA GLU A 767 26.71 6.23 10.34
C GLU A 767 25.97 4.92 10.01
N LEU A 768 24.64 5.01 9.96
CA LEU A 768 23.80 3.85 9.60
C LEU A 768 24.16 3.25 8.25
N TYR A 769 24.44 4.09 7.23
CA TYR A 769 24.89 3.59 5.93
C TYR A 769 26.19 2.81 6.07
N ARG A 770 27.17 3.32 6.81
CA ARG A 770 28.49 2.72 6.98
C ARG A 770 28.44 1.35 7.66
N ILE A 771 27.53 1.15 8.61
CA ILE A 771 27.37 -0.15 9.29
C ILE A 771 26.52 -1.15 8.49
N MET A 772 25.69 -0.66 7.55
CA MET A 772 24.82 -1.49 6.72
C MET A 772 25.45 -1.89 5.38
N THR A 773 26.41 -1.08 4.85
CA THR A 773 27.02 -1.36 3.55
C THR A 773 27.79 -2.68 3.55
N THR A 774 27.74 -3.40 2.42
CA THR A 774 28.52 -4.63 2.17
C THR A 774 29.59 -4.44 1.11
N ARG A 775 29.75 -3.22 0.56
CA ARG A 775 30.73 -2.91 -0.46
C ARG A 775 32.15 -2.92 0.15
N LEU A 776 33.02 -3.79 -0.36
CA LEU A 776 34.38 -3.99 0.17
C LEU A 776 35.20 -2.70 0.24
N SER A 777 35.08 -1.80 -0.72
CA SER A 777 35.74 -0.50 -0.72
C SER A 777 35.33 0.36 0.46
N GLU A 778 34.01 0.48 0.69
CA GLU A 778 33.41 1.30 1.74
C GLU A 778 33.65 0.70 3.14
N VAL A 779 33.58 -0.63 3.26
CA VAL A 779 33.92 -1.36 4.49
C VAL A 779 35.40 -1.18 4.87
N ALA A 780 36.29 -1.16 3.87
CA ALA A 780 37.71 -0.95 4.10
C ALA A 780 38.03 0.50 4.55
N GLU A 781 37.31 1.49 4.01
CA GLU A 781 37.42 2.88 4.43
C GLU A 781 36.91 3.09 5.86
N ALA A 782 35.72 2.55 6.19
CA ALA A 782 35.15 2.61 7.55
C ALA A 782 36.10 1.98 8.60
N LYS A 783 36.74 0.85 8.29
CA LYS A 783 37.74 0.24 9.19
C LYS A 783 39.00 1.09 9.38
N LYS A 784 39.43 1.84 8.37
CA LYS A 784 40.59 2.75 8.49
C LYS A 784 40.26 3.96 9.36
N GLU A 785 39.04 4.50 9.24
CA GLU A 785 38.59 5.63 10.05
C GLU A 785 38.41 5.26 11.52
N GLN A 786 37.99 4.01 11.83
CA GLN A 786 37.90 3.52 13.21
C GLN A 786 39.26 3.21 13.86
N SER A 787 40.30 3.00 13.07
CA SER A 787 41.65 2.71 13.55
C SER A 787 42.55 3.96 13.62
N ALA A 788 42.11 5.12 13.18
CA ALA A 788 42.77 6.41 13.23
C ALA A 788 42.19 7.26 14.38
#